data_0229836f9d19776eed3973f6a122f8d0
#
_entry.id   0229836f9d19776eed3973f6a122f8d0
#
_cell.length_a   1.000
_cell.length_b   1.000
_cell.length_c   1.000
_cell.angle_alpha   90.00
_cell.angle_beta   90.00
_cell.angle_gamma   90.00
#
_symmetry.space_group_name_H-M   'P 1'
#
loop_
_entity.id
_entity.type
_entity.pdbx_description
1 polymer ?
#
loop_
_entity_poly.entity_id
_entity_poly.type
_entity_poly.pdbx_seq_one_letter_code
_entity_poly.pdbx_strand_id
1 'polypeptide(L)'
;MEKRRVFMLCLFALSMILSAWALPPDEKKVTLDLKDVPMETFLNTVKQKAGINMLYNSKMFKGVEPVTVKATNEPWRELLDRVLSPKGFTYATKDGIVVIKKKDQKTRVLEGRVVDDMGGELPGVTVLILGKERNIGTMTDADGAFSLGLPDGDATIRLSFVGMQSLEIHTGKLNLDKVHTFKLKPDSKQLEEVVVTGYAKISKNSFTGTSVTVTADQLMSVSKTNVLGALQTFDPSFRIAENNLAGSNPNNVPELYIRGRSGIGTTQLDAQSLSKTSLKNNPNLPTFIMDGFEISVQKLYDMDPSRIASITILKDAAATAMYGSRAANGVVIITTVTPKAGKVNIDYNFTGTLEYPDLTDYNMMNAREKLETEVAAGLFKADSEQDFNEQSRLDALYNQKLNNVVRGVDTYWLSKPLRTVFNHKHSLYLDGGTEDLRWGADFSYNSGEGVMKGSYRDRMAGGLSLSYRLGAFQVRNYFSYTYTKSQESPYGSFSDYTSKLPYDEYMDENGRYLETTYPWTGGSGEVNPLYEATLKNYDRSKSWELINNTELLWNIDSYWLLKGQFSVTKSNSDARTFLDPRSKKNDDLLGLNNVVSGQLDIVTSNSLSWDATATLSYNRNIKKHNLNFLVGINATSSTGDSFGITYKGFPSGELSSPGYGNKVSGLPSNSDSKSRLFGALGTFNYSFDNIYLADVSVRFDGNSEFGADQRFAPFFSGGLGLNLHNYKFMKQFDWMDRLKIRGTYGITGKVDFSPYEAQTIYKVVTDNWFKTGLGASLMALGNNGLGWEKTHNMDLGLDVDMFKGLLQMNFSYYRKKTVDLVNSVTLPSSTGFTSYKDNIGEVMNKGVEIQLRSNILNTKDWFVAVFANMAHNENKITKISDSLKEYNKRVQEKYAKYDSGKGDSKYSETYLQYVEGGSLTSIFWC
;
A
#
# COMPACT_ATOMS: atom_id res chain seq x y z
N MET A 1 37.93 -10.61 3.94
CA MET A 1 37.49 -11.47 2.82
C MET A 1 37.10 -12.90 3.24
N GLU A 2 37.51 -13.41 4.33
CA GLU A 2 37.18 -14.80 4.79
C GLU A 2 35.75 -14.97 5.31
N LYS A 3 35.13 -13.98 5.92
CA LYS A 3 33.74 -14.10 6.44
C LYS A 3 32.64 -14.14 5.37
N ARG A 4 32.95 -13.76 4.13
CA ARG A 4 31.98 -13.87 2.97
C ARG A 4 31.99 -15.27 2.32
N ARG A 5 33.07 -16.04 2.46
CA ARG A 5 33.16 -17.41 1.94
C ARG A 5 32.39 -18.43 2.78
N VAL A 6 32.35 -18.23 4.09
CA VAL A 6 31.63 -19.12 5.01
C VAL A 6 30.09 -19.01 4.84
N PHE A 7 29.55 -17.81 4.57
CA PHE A 7 28.12 -17.63 4.38
C PHE A 7 27.60 -18.22 3.06
N MET A 8 28.39 -18.19 1.98
CA MET A 8 28.03 -18.86 0.72
C MET A 8 28.14 -20.40 0.80
N LEU A 9 29.08 -20.92 1.58
CA LEU A 9 29.21 -22.37 1.79
C LEU A 9 28.08 -22.96 2.63
N CYS A 10 27.53 -22.21 3.59
CA CYS A 10 26.35 -22.64 4.35
C CYS A 10 25.07 -22.67 3.51
N LEU A 11 24.90 -21.75 2.54
CA LEU A 11 23.75 -21.78 1.63
C LEU A 11 23.85 -22.93 0.61
N PHE A 12 25.07 -23.29 0.17
CA PHE A 12 25.30 -24.39 -0.75
C PHE A 12 25.22 -25.76 -0.06
N ALA A 13 25.58 -25.85 1.21
CA ALA A 13 25.46 -27.08 2.00
C ALA A 13 24.00 -27.41 2.37
N LEU A 14 23.14 -26.38 2.51
CA LEU A 14 21.70 -26.57 2.77
C LEU A 14 20.95 -27.07 1.53
N SER A 15 21.47 -26.83 0.31
CA SER A 15 20.87 -27.32 -0.94
C SER A 15 21.24 -28.77 -1.29
N MET A 16 22.28 -29.34 -0.67
CA MET A 16 22.72 -30.72 -0.93
C MET A 16 22.16 -31.78 0.03
N ILE A 17 21.52 -31.38 1.14
CA ILE A 17 20.98 -32.35 2.13
C ILE A 17 19.56 -32.82 1.78
N LEU A 18 18.90 -32.24 0.79
CA LEU A 18 17.50 -32.55 0.41
C LEU A 18 17.32 -33.47 -0.79
N SER A 19 18.40 -34.09 -1.29
CA SER A 19 18.32 -34.97 -2.47
C SER A 19 18.65 -36.44 -2.22
N ALA A 20 18.45 -36.93 -1.01
CA ALA A 20 18.57 -38.36 -0.76
C ALA A 20 17.34 -38.89 -0.04
N TRP A 21 16.73 -39.88 -0.66
CA TRP A 21 15.70 -40.83 -0.17
C TRP A 21 14.26 -40.59 -0.65
N ALA A 22 14.04 -40.96 -1.90
CA ALA A 22 12.80 -41.56 -2.31
C ALA A 22 13.10 -42.72 -3.28
N LEU A 23 13.22 -43.91 -2.77
CA LEU A 23 13.14 -45.13 -3.55
C LEU A 23 11.72 -45.28 -4.14
N PRO A 24 11.57 -45.85 -5.36
CA PRO A 24 10.25 -46.08 -5.95
C PRO A 24 9.38 -46.94 -5.02
N PRO A 25 8.04 -46.72 -5.00
CA PRO A 25 7.14 -47.43 -4.08
C PRO A 25 7.10 -48.94 -4.24
N ASP A 26 7.65 -49.46 -5.31
CA ASP A 26 7.52 -50.89 -5.68
C ASP A 26 8.55 -51.85 -5.04
N GLU A 27 9.59 -51.35 -4.37
CA GLU A 27 10.66 -52.20 -3.80
C GLU A 27 10.65 -52.27 -2.25
N LYS A 28 9.61 -51.82 -1.58
CA LYS A 28 9.58 -51.85 -0.11
C LYS A 28 9.37 -53.30 0.38
N LYS A 29 10.32 -53.78 1.22
CA LYS A 29 10.32 -55.11 1.80
C LYS A 29 9.84 -55.09 3.25
N VAL A 30 9.12 -56.10 3.67
CA VAL A 30 8.49 -56.20 5.00
C VAL A 30 9.04 -57.39 5.76
N THR A 31 9.35 -57.17 7.06
CA THR A 31 9.70 -58.24 7.99
C THR A 31 8.66 -58.25 9.10
N LEU A 32 7.92 -59.36 9.24
CA LEU A 32 6.91 -59.57 10.27
C LEU A 32 6.78 -61.06 10.65
N ASP A 33 6.38 -61.29 11.87
CA ASP A 33 6.04 -62.66 12.39
C ASP A 33 4.72 -62.54 13.14
N LEU A 34 3.63 -63.03 12.52
CA LEU A 34 2.27 -62.93 13.05
C LEU A 34 1.69 -64.32 13.19
N LYS A 35 1.11 -64.61 14.35
CA LYS A 35 0.47 -65.90 14.63
C LYS A 35 -0.96 -65.64 15.04
N ASP A 36 -1.90 -66.29 14.33
CA ASP A 36 -3.33 -66.32 14.63
C ASP A 36 -3.96 -64.90 14.81
N VAL A 37 -3.64 -63.99 13.91
CA VAL A 37 -4.16 -62.62 13.96
C VAL A 37 -5.32 -62.38 12.97
N PRO A 38 -6.30 -61.51 13.28
CA PRO A 38 -7.33 -61.13 12.33
C PRO A 38 -6.71 -60.52 11.04
N MET A 39 -7.39 -60.71 9.88
CA MET A 39 -6.97 -60.19 8.59
C MET A 39 -6.70 -58.68 8.63
N GLU A 40 -7.51 -57.95 9.37
CA GLU A 40 -7.35 -56.49 9.52
C GLU A 40 -6.04 -56.12 10.25
N THR A 41 -5.67 -56.87 11.27
CA THR A 41 -4.39 -56.67 12.01
C THR A 41 -3.21 -56.96 11.10
N PHE A 42 -3.30 -58.04 10.28
CA PHE A 42 -2.28 -58.32 9.27
C PHE A 42 -2.10 -57.15 8.28
N LEU A 43 -3.22 -56.72 7.67
CA LEU A 43 -3.20 -55.62 6.69
C LEU A 43 -2.68 -54.32 7.29
N ASN A 44 -3.07 -53.96 8.52
CA ASN A 44 -2.59 -52.77 9.22
C ASN A 44 -1.09 -52.86 9.52
N THR A 45 -0.60 -54.05 9.87
CA THR A 45 0.83 -54.28 10.11
C THR A 45 1.64 -54.15 8.81
N VAL A 46 1.16 -54.66 7.70
CA VAL A 46 1.78 -54.52 6.39
C VAL A 46 1.74 -53.07 5.94
N LYS A 47 0.60 -52.38 6.11
CA LYS A 47 0.44 -50.96 5.82
C LYS A 47 1.48 -50.08 6.56
N GLN A 48 1.66 -50.31 7.87
CA GLN A 48 2.60 -49.58 8.69
C GLN A 48 4.05 -49.87 8.31
N LYS A 49 4.39 -51.17 8.13
CA LYS A 49 5.76 -51.61 7.86
C LYS A 49 6.23 -51.27 6.43
N ALA A 50 5.33 -51.41 5.45
CA ALA A 50 5.63 -51.01 4.07
C ALA A 50 5.43 -49.53 3.79
N GLY A 51 4.75 -48.77 4.66
CA GLY A 51 4.45 -47.36 4.46
C GLY A 51 3.62 -47.11 3.21
N ILE A 52 2.63 -47.99 2.96
CA ILE A 52 1.72 -47.92 1.82
C ILE A 52 0.29 -47.63 2.29
N ASN A 53 -0.48 -46.93 1.48
CA ASN A 53 -1.90 -46.71 1.77
C ASN A 53 -2.73 -47.89 1.32
N MET A 54 -3.56 -48.41 2.22
CA MET A 54 -4.46 -49.57 1.93
C MET A 54 -5.89 -49.14 2.21
N LEU A 55 -6.79 -49.49 1.29
CA LEU A 55 -8.23 -49.33 1.42
C LEU A 55 -8.90 -50.68 1.36
N TYR A 56 -9.74 -50.99 2.35
CA TYR A 56 -10.55 -52.21 2.42
C TYR A 56 -11.78 -51.98 3.29
N ASN A 57 -12.80 -52.79 3.08
CA ASN A 57 -14.00 -52.79 3.92
C ASN A 57 -13.86 -53.89 4.99
N SER A 58 -13.79 -53.52 6.26
CA SER A 58 -13.63 -54.45 7.39
C SER A 58 -14.69 -55.55 7.44
N LYS A 59 -15.92 -55.26 6.98
CA LYS A 59 -17.03 -56.25 6.94
C LYS A 59 -16.77 -57.40 5.99
N MET A 60 -15.89 -57.27 4.99
CA MET A 60 -15.55 -58.33 4.04
C MET A 60 -14.76 -59.48 4.66
N PHE A 61 -14.10 -59.24 5.79
CA PHE A 61 -13.28 -60.20 6.50
C PHE A 61 -14.03 -60.94 7.61
N LYS A 62 -15.35 -60.69 7.79
CA LYS A 62 -16.16 -61.35 8.80
C LYS A 62 -16.31 -62.83 8.45
N GLY A 63 -15.82 -63.71 9.34
CA GLY A 63 -15.83 -65.16 9.12
C GLY A 63 -14.61 -65.68 8.34
N VAL A 64 -13.61 -64.89 8.07
CA VAL A 64 -12.33 -65.31 7.47
C VAL A 64 -11.41 -65.79 8.57
N GLU A 65 -10.78 -66.98 8.35
CA GLU A 65 -9.81 -67.54 9.29
C GLU A 65 -8.67 -66.63 9.58
N PRO A 66 -8.16 -66.59 10.82
CA PRO A 66 -7.01 -65.75 11.20
C PRO A 66 -5.79 -66.08 10.35
N VAL A 67 -4.90 -65.10 10.30
CA VAL A 67 -3.69 -65.11 9.49
C VAL A 67 -2.50 -65.50 10.38
N THR A 68 -1.77 -66.58 9.99
CA THR A 68 -0.47 -66.92 10.53
C THR A 68 0.55 -66.78 9.40
N VAL A 69 1.48 -65.84 9.52
CA VAL A 69 2.44 -65.59 8.46
C VAL A 69 3.76 -65.08 9.02
N LYS A 70 4.87 -65.62 8.52
CA LYS A 70 6.20 -65.15 8.77
C LYS A 70 6.82 -64.66 7.46
N ALA A 71 7.31 -63.45 7.44
CA ALA A 71 7.96 -62.82 6.31
C ALA A 71 9.28 -62.21 6.80
N THR A 72 10.38 -62.42 6.08
CA THR A 72 11.69 -61.89 6.39
C THR A 72 12.23 -61.20 5.14
N ASN A 73 12.23 -59.86 5.13
CA ASN A 73 12.69 -59.03 4.01
C ASN A 73 11.97 -59.36 2.66
N GLU A 74 10.67 -59.67 2.74
CA GLU A 74 9.82 -60.05 1.61
C GLU A 74 9.14 -58.83 0.99
N PRO A 75 9.11 -58.70 -0.35
CA PRO A 75 8.36 -57.62 -1.01
C PRO A 75 6.88 -57.65 -0.57
N TRP A 76 6.34 -56.51 -0.21
CA TRP A 76 4.97 -56.40 0.31
C TRP A 76 3.89 -56.94 -0.67
N ARG A 77 4.14 -56.89 -1.98
CA ARG A 77 3.22 -57.43 -3.01
C ARG A 77 3.14 -58.95 -2.94
N GLU A 78 4.29 -59.61 -2.89
CA GLU A 78 4.37 -61.07 -2.79
C GLU A 78 3.74 -61.55 -1.47
N LEU A 79 3.99 -60.83 -0.39
CA LEU A 79 3.39 -61.10 0.92
C LEU A 79 1.86 -60.96 0.89
N LEU A 80 1.31 -59.93 0.24
CA LEU A 80 -0.14 -59.77 0.07
C LEU A 80 -0.73 -60.86 -0.82
N ASP A 81 -0.10 -61.21 -1.93
CA ASP A 81 -0.57 -62.25 -2.82
C ASP A 81 -0.61 -63.65 -2.13
N ARG A 82 0.42 -63.92 -1.34
CA ARG A 82 0.55 -65.19 -0.58
C ARG A 82 -0.52 -65.33 0.50
N VAL A 83 -0.95 -64.23 1.12
CA VAL A 83 -1.93 -64.27 2.22
C VAL A 83 -3.38 -64.07 1.73
N LEU A 84 -3.59 -63.19 0.75
CA LEU A 84 -4.92 -62.81 0.28
C LEU A 84 -5.52 -63.82 -0.71
N SER A 85 -4.73 -64.34 -1.68
CA SER A 85 -5.23 -65.22 -2.74
C SER A 85 -5.83 -66.52 -2.24
N PRO A 86 -5.22 -67.26 -1.26
CA PRO A 86 -5.78 -68.45 -0.73
C PRO A 86 -7.10 -68.24 0.04
N LYS A 87 -7.32 -67.02 0.54
CA LYS A 87 -8.51 -66.63 1.32
C LYS A 87 -9.61 -65.99 0.47
N GLY A 88 -9.48 -66.02 -0.88
CA GLY A 88 -10.47 -65.52 -1.81
C GLY A 88 -10.46 -63.98 -1.98
N PHE A 89 -9.36 -63.32 -1.69
CA PHE A 89 -9.19 -61.87 -1.87
C PHE A 89 -8.10 -61.55 -2.89
N THR A 90 -8.21 -60.39 -3.51
CA THR A 90 -7.21 -59.83 -4.42
C THR A 90 -7.08 -58.34 -4.16
N TYR A 91 -6.06 -57.72 -4.70
CA TYR A 91 -5.86 -56.29 -4.61
C TYR A 91 -5.56 -55.68 -5.97
N ALA A 92 -5.86 -54.40 -6.10
CA ALA A 92 -5.46 -53.57 -7.22
C ALA A 92 -4.69 -52.34 -6.68
N THR A 93 -3.63 -51.93 -7.38
CA THR A 93 -2.87 -50.73 -7.02
C THR A 93 -3.14 -49.64 -8.05
N LYS A 94 -3.65 -48.48 -7.62
CA LYS A 94 -3.82 -47.29 -8.46
C LYS A 94 -3.40 -46.07 -7.63
N ASP A 95 -2.56 -45.22 -8.19
CA ASP A 95 -2.11 -43.97 -7.57
C ASP A 95 -1.49 -44.09 -6.16
N GLY A 96 -0.74 -45.20 -5.95
CA GLY A 96 -0.08 -45.45 -4.66
C GLY A 96 -1.01 -45.97 -3.56
N ILE A 97 -2.29 -46.25 -3.84
CA ILE A 97 -3.28 -46.87 -2.93
C ILE A 97 -3.54 -48.30 -3.34
N VAL A 98 -3.42 -49.23 -2.38
CA VAL A 98 -3.74 -50.66 -2.54
C VAL A 98 -5.18 -50.91 -2.10
N VAL A 99 -6.05 -51.28 -3.02
CA VAL A 99 -7.46 -51.59 -2.73
C VAL A 99 -7.66 -53.11 -2.70
N ILE A 100 -8.09 -53.66 -1.56
CA ILE A 100 -8.35 -55.12 -1.37
C ILE A 100 -9.81 -55.39 -1.66
N LYS A 101 -10.06 -56.46 -2.47
CA LYS A 101 -11.40 -56.88 -2.90
C LYS A 101 -11.53 -58.41 -2.94
N LYS A 102 -12.76 -58.94 -2.90
CA LYS A 102 -13.05 -60.36 -3.17
C LYS A 102 -12.81 -60.69 -4.64
N LYS A 103 -12.32 -61.88 -4.93
CA LYS A 103 -11.82 -62.30 -6.25
C LYS A 103 -12.91 -62.32 -7.34
N ASP A 104 -14.20 -62.38 -6.97
CA ASP A 104 -15.35 -62.56 -7.89
C ASP A 104 -16.31 -61.35 -7.92
N GLN A 105 -15.95 -60.17 -7.35
CA GLN A 105 -16.81 -59.02 -7.42
C GLN A 105 -16.45 -58.13 -8.63
N LYS A 106 -17.37 -58.00 -9.60
CA LYS A 106 -17.32 -56.94 -10.64
C LYS A 106 -17.42 -55.58 -9.93
N THR A 107 -16.31 -54.85 -9.89
CA THR A 107 -16.31 -53.50 -9.32
C THR A 107 -17.05 -52.55 -10.26
N ARG A 108 -18.19 -52.00 -9.83
CA ARG A 108 -18.87 -50.91 -10.54
C ARG A 108 -18.02 -49.65 -10.36
N VAL A 109 -17.45 -49.13 -11.42
CA VAL A 109 -16.62 -47.92 -11.40
C VAL A 109 -17.29 -46.85 -12.26
N LEU A 110 -17.48 -45.67 -11.72
CA LEU A 110 -17.90 -44.50 -12.50
C LEU A 110 -16.67 -43.76 -12.94
N GLU A 111 -16.49 -43.66 -14.25
CA GLU A 111 -15.49 -42.81 -14.85
C GLU A 111 -16.14 -41.53 -15.40
N GLY A 112 -15.56 -40.36 -15.09
CA GLY A 112 -16.14 -39.11 -15.50
C GLY A 112 -15.09 -38.03 -15.66
N ARG A 113 -15.48 -36.96 -16.35
CA ARG A 113 -14.72 -35.73 -16.52
C ARG A 113 -15.59 -34.57 -16.07
N VAL A 114 -15.02 -33.64 -15.33
CA VAL A 114 -15.72 -32.43 -14.89
C VAL A 114 -15.16 -31.20 -15.62
N VAL A 115 -16.06 -30.43 -16.18
CA VAL A 115 -15.74 -29.21 -16.93
C VAL A 115 -16.60 -28.04 -16.43
N ASP A 116 -16.16 -26.81 -16.67
CA ASP A 116 -16.95 -25.60 -16.45
C ASP A 116 -18.04 -25.42 -17.54
N ASP A 117 -18.79 -24.34 -17.46
CA ASP A 117 -19.84 -24.01 -18.42
C ASP A 117 -19.31 -23.61 -19.81
N MET A 118 -18.01 -23.23 -19.91
CA MET A 118 -17.32 -22.94 -21.17
C MET A 118 -16.63 -24.17 -21.76
N GLY A 119 -16.61 -25.31 -21.03
CA GLY A 119 -15.96 -26.55 -21.45
C GLY A 119 -14.49 -26.66 -21.01
N GLY A 120 -14.01 -25.73 -20.18
CA GLY A 120 -12.70 -25.81 -19.55
C GLY A 120 -12.65 -26.90 -18.49
N GLU A 121 -11.53 -27.62 -18.43
CA GLU A 121 -11.33 -28.70 -17.47
C GLU A 121 -11.22 -28.19 -16.05
N LEU A 122 -11.86 -28.86 -15.09
CA LEU A 122 -11.85 -28.48 -13.68
C LEU A 122 -11.05 -29.50 -12.84
N PRO A 123 -9.77 -29.27 -12.58
CA PRO A 123 -8.97 -30.09 -11.67
C PRO A 123 -9.32 -29.81 -10.21
N GLY A 124 -9.26 -30.84 -9.36
CA GLY A 124 -9.48 -30.69 -7.93
C GLY A 124 -10.96 -30.63 -7.51
N VAL A 125 -11.91 -30.96 -8.38
CA VAL A 125 -13.32 -31.14 -8.03
C VAL A 125 -13.44 -32.31 -7.09
N THR A 126 -14.07 -32.12 -5.94
CA THR A 126 -14.37 -33.19 -4.98
C THR A 126 -15.61 -33.95 -5.44
N VAL A 127 -15.48 -35.26 -5.66
CA VAL A 127 -16.58 -36.19 -6.04
C VAL A 127 -16.85 -37.11 -4.87
N LEU A 128 -18.00 -36.92 -4.20
CA LEU A 128 -18.37 -37.69 -2.99
C LEU A 128 -19.63 -38.54 -3.21
N ILE A 129 -19.62 -39.78 -2.70
CA ILE A 129 -20.83 -40.58 -2.57
C ILE A 129 -21.53 -40.18 -1.26
N LEU A 130 -22.77 -39.71 -1.36
CA LEU A 130 -23.60 -39.40 -0.20
C LEU A 130 -24.16 -40.66 0.42
N GLY A 131 -23.74 -40.99 1.65
CA GLY A 131 -24.19 -42.18 2.38
C GLY A 131 -24.42 -41.92 3.87
N LYS A 132 -25.18 -42.80 4.53
CA LYS A 132 -25.56 -42.60 5.95
C LYS A 132 -24.43 -42.84 6.95
N GLU A 133 -23.30 -43.49 6.58
CA GLU A 133 -22.27 -43.87 7.55
C GLU A 133 -20.84 -43.42 7.23
N ARG A 134 -20.45 -43.18 5.97
CA ARG A 134 -19.15 -42.61 5.56
C ARG A 134 -19.23 -42.02 4.16
N ASN A 135 -18.68 -40.84 3.98
CA ASN A 135 -18.50 -40.27 2.65
C ASN A 135 -17.25 -40.88 1.99
N ILE A 136 -17.46 -41.63 0.89
CA ILE A 136 -16.40 -42.17 0.04
C ILE A 136 -16.28 -41.20 -1.16
N GLY A 137 -15.08 -40.78 -1.51
CA GLY A 137 -14.91 -39.83 -2.60
C GLY A 137 -13.54 -39.87 -3.24
N THR A 138 -13.44 -39.20 -4.36
CA THR A 138 -12.21 -38.95 -5.11
C THR A 138 -12.16 -37.47 -5.51
N MET A 139 -11.05 -37.05 -6.12
CA MET A 139 -10.92 -35.71 -6.73
C MET A 139 -10.56 -35.87 -8.20
N THR A 140 -10.93 -34.86 -9.01
CA THR A 140 -10.52 -34.81 -10.41
C THR A 140 -9.03 -34.48 -10.53
N ASP A 141 -8.36 -35.07 -11.52
CA ASP A 141 -6.98 -34.85 -11.89
C ASP A 141 -6.80 -33.53 -12.71
N ALA A 142 -5.59 -33.33 -13.25
CA ALA A 142 -5.25 -32.12 -14.02
C ALA A 142 -6.09 -31.94 -15.31
N ASP A 143 -6.62 -33.03 -15.86
CA ASP A 143 -7.48 -33.06 -17.05
C ASP A 143 -8.97 -33.04 -16.68
N GLY A 144 -9.31 -32.79 -15.42
CA GLY A 144 -10.67 -32.83 -14.89
C GLY A 144 -11.27 -34.22 -14.81
N ALA A 145 -10.48 -35.28 -15.01
CA ALA A 145 -10.96 -36.66 -15.01
C ALA A 145 -10.95 -37.27 -13.60
N PHE A 146 -11.90 -38.15 -13.34
CA PHE A 146 -11.96 -38.94 -12.09
C PHE A 146 -12.44 -40.36 -12.31
N SER A 147 -12.09 -41.24 -11.39
CA SER A 147 -12.57 -42.62 -11.31
C SER A 147 -13.03 -42.89 -9.88
N LEU A 148 -14.28 -43.30 -9.70
CA LEU A 148 -14.91 -43.53 -8.40
C LEU A 148 -15.54 -44.94 -8.32
N GLY A 149 -15.06 -45.71 -7.36
CA GLY A 149 -15.68 -47.05 -7.05
C GLY A 149 -17.05 -46.85 -6.39
N LEU A 150 -18.10 -47.41 -6.99
CA LEU A 150 -19.46 -47.33 -6.48
C LEU A 150 -19.81 -48.52 -5.60
N PRO A 151 -20.63 -48.35 -4.55
CA PRO A 151 -21.21 -49.46 -3.76
C PRO A 151 -22.24 -50.24 -4.56
N ASP A 152 -22.60 -51.44 -4.08
CA ASP A 152 -23.71 -52.22 -4.65
C ASP A 152 -25.04 -51.49 -4.48
N GLY A 153 -25.75 -51.26 -5.59
CA GLY A 153 -26.99 -50.48 -5.65
C GLY A 153 -26.83 -49.05 -6.13
N ASP A 154 -27.94 -48.32 -6.18
CA ASP A 154 -27.94 -46.91 -6.61
C ASP A 154 -27.43 -46.01 -5.49
N ALA A 155 -26.55 -45.07 -5.86
CA ALA A 155 -25.96 -44.09 -4.97
C ALA A 155 -26.19 -42.68 -5.52
N THR A 156 -26.17 -41.67 -4.65
CA THR A 156 -26.12 -40.26 -5.04
C THR A 156 -24.70 -39.78 -4.91
N ILE A 157 -24.14 -39.26 -5.98
CA ILE A 157 -22.83 -38.58 -5.98
C ILE A 157 -23.01 -37.08 -5.97
N ARG A 158 -22.15 -36.36 -5.24
CA ARG A 158 -22.07 -34.91 -5.24
C ARG A 158 -20.73 -34.50 -5.77
N LEU A 159 -20.73 -33.66 -6.80
CA LEU A 159 -19.59 -32.99 -7.32
C LEU A 159 -19.57 -31.56 -6.74
N SER A 160 -18.48 -31.17 -6.10
CA SER A 160 -18.34 -29.84 -5.51
C SER A 160 -16.96 -29.25 -5.78
N PHE A 161 -16.94 -27.98 -6.15
CA PHE A 161 -15.73 -27.22 -6.42
C PHE A 161 -15.91 -25.79 -5.89
N VAL A 162 -14.83 -25.18 -5.42
CA VAL A 162 -14.87 -23.83 -4.89
C VAL A 162 -15.28 -22.85 -5.99
N GLY A 163 -16.36 -22.08 -5.76
CA GLY A 163 -16.90 -21.11 -6.74
C GLY A 163 -17.86 -21.70 -7.77
N MET A 164 -18.21 -22.99 -7.66
CA MET A 164 -19.16 -23.66 -8.56
C MET A 164 -20.36 -24.21 -7.78
N GLN A 165 -21.51 -24.28 -8.43
CA GLN A 165 -22.71 -24.92 -7.89
C GLN A 165 -22.49 -26.42 -7.75
N SER A 166 -22.72 -26.94 -6.56
CA SER A 166 -22.61 -28.38 -6.34
C SER A 166 -23.65 -29.13 -7.18
N LEU A 167 -23.24 -30.19 -7.88
CA LEU A 167 -24.09 -31.01 -8.71
C LEU A 167 -24.32 -32.36 -8.04
N GLU A 168 -25.59 -32.73 -7.78
CA GLU A 168 -25.97 -34.06 -7.25
C GLU A 168 -26.57 -34.91 -8.34
N ILE A 169 -26.09 -36.14 -8.47
CA ILE A 169 -26.47 -37.06 -9.52
C ILE A 169 -26.73 -38.45 -8.92
N HIS A 170 -27.83 -39.07 -9.31
CA HIS A 170 -28.14 -40.44 -8.96
C HIS A 170 -27.49 -41.40 -9.97
N THR A 171 -26.64 -42.32 -9.48
CA THR A 171 -25.88 -43.25 -10.33
C THR A 171 -26.76 -44.23 -11.13
N GLY A 172 -27.98 -44.52 -10.69
CA GLY A 172 -28.96 -45.35 -11.41
C GLY A 172 -29.42 -44.75 -12.76
N LYS A 173 -29.14 -43.45 -13.01
CA LYS A 173 -29.43 -42.82 -14.30
C LYS A 173 -28.22 -42.78 -15.24
N LEU A 174 -27.06 -43.31 -14.84
CA LEU A 174 -25.81 -43.27 -15.59
C LEU A 174 -25.47 -44.64 -16.20
N ASN A 175 -25.00 -44.64 -17.44
CA ASN A 175 -24.43 -45.83 -18.06
C ASN A 175 -22.95 -45.94 -17.63
N LEU A 176 -22.63 -46.81 -16.69
CA LEU A 176 -21.30 -46.98 -16.10
C LEU A 176 -20.21 -47.48 -17.08
N ASP A 177 -20.61 -47.95 -18.28
CA ASP A 177 -19.67 -48.37 -19.31
C ASP A 177 -19.17 -47.22 -20.18
N LYS A 178 -19.57 -45.97 -19.88
CA LYS A 178 -19.15 -44.77 -20.62
C LYS A 178 -18.56 -43.73 -19.65
N VAL A 179 -17.55 -43.00 -20.14
CA VAL A 179 -17.04 -41.80 -19.46
C VAL A 179 -18.07 -40.70 -19.58
N HIS A 180 -18.50 -40.13 -18.45
CA HIS A 180 -19.48 -39.06 -18.39
C HIS A 180 -18.81 -37.69 -18.23
N THR A 181 -19.25 -36.72 -19.00
CA THR A 181 -18.82 -35.31 -18.81
C THR A 181 -19.88 -34.57 -17.96
N PHE A 182 -19.46 -34.07 -16.80
CA PHE A 182 -20.29 -33.31 -15.89
C PHE A 182 -19.92 -31.82 -15.98
N LYS A 183 -20.92 -30.99 -16.19
CA LYS A 183 -20.73 -29.52 -16.23
C LYS A 183 -21.11 -28.91 -14.91
N LEU A 184 -20.16 -28.26 -14.25
CA LEU A 184 -20.41 -27.38 -13.12
C LEU A 184 -20.65 -25.97 -13.63
N LYS A 185 -21.70 -25.33 -13.13
CA LYS A 185 -21.96 -23.91 -13.40
C LYS A 185 -21.29 -23.07 -12.32
N PRO A 186 -20.76 -21.88 -12.66
CA PRO A 186 -20.36 -20.93 -11.66
C PRO A 186 -21.49 -20.70 -10.67
N ASP A 187 -21.18 -20.72 -9.38
CA ASP A 187 -22.16 -20.37 -8.38
C ASP A 187 -22.35 -18.86 -8.42
N SER A 188 -23.42 -18.43 -9.11
CA SER A 188 -23.83 -17.02 -9.16
C SER A 188 -24.39 -16.52 -7.81
N LYS A 189 -24.57 -17.40 -6.82
CA LYS A 189 -24.61 -17.00 -5.43
C LYS A 189 -23.20 -16.55 -5.08
N GLN A 190 -23.00 -15.23 -5.05
CA GLN A 190 -21.82 -14.51 -4.61
C GLN A 190 -20.83 -15.40 -3.88
N LEU A 191 -19.63 -15.60 -4.46
CA LEU A 191 -18.45 -15.93 -3.66
C LEU A 191 -18.56 -15.09 -2.40
N GLU A 192 -18.60 -15.71 -1.22
CA GLU A 192 -18.62 -14.92 0.03
C GLU A 192 -17.48 -13.92 -0.05
N GLU A 193 -17.83 -12.64 -0.24
CA GLU A 193 -16.83 -11.59 -0.31
C GLU A 193 -16.00 -11.65 0.97
N VAL A 194 -14.72 -11.92 0.83
CA VAL A 194 -13.77 -12.01 1.94
C VAL A 194 -13.11 -10.66 2.11
N VAL A 195 -13.20 -10.11 3.31
CA VAL A 195 -12.42 -8.94 3.69
C VAL A 195 -11.03 -9.41 4.10
N VAL A 196 -10.02 -8.95 3.37
CA VAL A 196 -8.62 -9.20 3.72
C VAL A 196 -8.19 -8.09 4.68
N THR A 197 -7.87 -8.44 5.92
CA THR A 197 -7.40 -7.48 6.93
C THR A 197 -5.87 -7.45 7.06
N GLY A 198 -5.14 -8.16 6.16
CA GLY A 198 -3.68 -8.29 6.21
C GLY A 198 -3.20 -9.36 7.20
N TYR A 199 -3.82 -9.49 8.35
CA TYR A 199 -3.54 -10.54 9.33
C TYR A 199 -4.48 -11.74 9.18
N ALA A 200 -5.74 -11.51 8.81
CA ALA A 200 -6.77 -12.54 8.66
C ALA A 200 -7.61 -12.31 7.39
N LYS A 201 -8.27 -13.38 6.93
CA LYS A 201 -9.33 -13.34 5.92
C LYS A 201 -10.65 -13.61 6.65
N ILE A 202 -11.54 -12.64 6.66
CA ILE A 202 -12.82 -12.70 7.38
C ILE A 202 -13.95 -12.60 6.36
N SER A 203 -15.00 -13.42 6.48
CA SER A 203 -16.19 -13.29 5.62
C SER A 203 -16.80 -11.89 5.80
N LYS A 204 -17.12 -11.18 4.73
CA LYS A 204 -17.77 -9.88 4.75
C LYS A 204 -19.08 -9.91 5.52
N ASN A 205 -19.77 -11.06 5.51
CA ASN A 205 -21.01 -11.25 6.24
C ASN A 205 -20.82 -11.25 7.77
N SER A 206 -19.67 -11.71 8.28
CA SER A 206 -19.34 -11.74 9.71
C SER A 206 -18.54 -10.53 10.19
N PHE A 207 -17.98 -9.71 9.29
CA PHE A 207 -17.14 -8.58 9.62
C PHE A 207 -17.98 -7.34 9.91
N THR A 208 -17.78 -6.65 11.05
CA THR A 208 -18.54 -5.45 11.45
C THR A 208 -17.91 -4.15 10.95
N GLY A 209 -16.65 -4.17 10.58
CA GLY A 209 -15.90 -3.00 10.14
C GLY A 209 -16.28 -2.51 8.72
N THR A 210 -15.90 -1.25 8.43
CA THR A 210 -16.10 -0.62 7.13
C THR A 210 -14.91 -0.89 6.22
N SER A 211 -15.16 -1.56 5.11
CA SER A 211 -14.16 -1.85 4.09
C SER A 211 -14.70 -1.68 2.68
N VAL A 212 -13.82 -1.26 1.76
CA VAL A 212 -14.09 -1.23 0.31
C VAL A 212 -13.04 -2.09 -0.35
N THR A 213 -13.46 -3.11 -1.07
CA THR A 213 -12.56 -3.99 -1.83
C THR A 213 -12.75 -3.74 -3.32
N VAL A 214 -11.66 -3.46 -4.02
CA VAL A 214 -11.60 -3.25 -5.47
C VAL A 214 -10.79 -4.42 -6.06
N THR A 215 -11.39 -5.15 -6.99
CA THR A 215 -10.74 -6.29 -7.66
C THR A 215 -9.82 -5.81 -8.79
N ALA A 216 -8.93 -6.70 -9.26
CA ALA A 216 -8.08 -6.43 -10.43
C ALA A 216 -8.88 -5.94 -11.64
N ASP A 217 -9.98 -6.63 -11.99
CA ASP A 217 -10.81 -6.29 -13.15
C ASP A 217 -11.44 -4.91 -13.02
N GLN A 218 -11.95 -4.57 -11.82
CA GLN A 218 -12.49 -3.25 -11.54
C GLN A 218 -11.40 -2.17 -11.66
N LEU A 219 -10.23 -2.40 -11.06
CA LEU A 219 -9.10 -1.47 -11.11
C LEU A 219 -8.68 -1.21 -12.57
N MET A 220 -8.47 -2.28 -13.33
CA MET A 220 -8.04 -2.22 -14.73
C MET A 220 -9.09 -1.63 -15.67
N SER A 221 -10.38 -1.70 -15.33
CA SER A 221 -11.46 -1.09 -16.11
C SER A 221 -11.46 0.44 -16.04
N VAL A 222 -10.92 1.02 -14.96
CA VAL A 222 -10.87 2.49 -14.74
C VAL A 222 -9.53 3.05 -15.16
N SER A 223 -8.42 2.45 -14.70
CA SER A 223 -7.08 2.93 -15.04
C SER A 223 -6.09 1.79 -15.12
N LYS A 224 -5.33 1.76 -16.22
CA LYS A 224 -4.23 0.80 -16.43
C LYS A 224 -2.86 1.35 -16.02
N THR A 225 -2.80 2.62 -15.64
CA THR A 225 -1.54 3.31 -15.33
C THR A 225 -1.48 3.86 -13.91
N ASN A 226 -2.62 4.36 -13.40
CA ASN A 226 -2.69 5.06 -12.12
C ASN A 226 -3.60 4.32 -11.13
N VAL A 227 -2.99 3.48 -10.31
CA VAL A 227 -3.69 2.72 -9.25
C VAL A 227 -4.40 3.65 -8.26
N LEU A 228 -3.73 4.73 -7.85
CA LEU A 228 -4.27 5.66 -6.84
C LEU A 228 -5.49 6.41 -7.36
N GLY A 229 -5.43 6.91 -8.61
CA GLY A 229 -6.56 7.57 -9.26
C GLY A 229 -7.76 6.63 -9.43
N ALA A 230 -7.51 5.35 -9.76
CA ALA A 230 -8.57 4.36 -9.84
C ALA A 230 -9.24 4.12 -8.47
N LEU A 231 -8.48 4.09 -7.37
CA LEU A 231 -9.05 3.93 -6.02
C LEU A 231 -10.00 5.06 -5.64
N GLN A 232 -9.68 6.31 -6.00
CA GLN A 232 -10.56 7.46 -5.75
C GLN A 232 -11.92 7.31 -6.45
N THR A 233 -11.97 6.65 -7.60
CA THR A 233 -13.20 6.40 -8.33
C THR A 233 -14.12 5.42 -7.59
N PHE A 234 -13.54 4.40 -6.94
CA PHE A 234 -14.31 3.38 -6.21
C PHE A 234 -14.60 3.77 -4.76
N ASP A 235 -13.76 4.60 -4.16
CA ASP A 235 -13.91 5.08 -2.79
C ASP A 235 -13.85 6.61 -2.73
N PRO A 236 -14.98 7.30 -2.59
CA PRO A 236 -15.03 8.76 -2.60
C PRO A 236 -14.42 9.38 -1.34
N SER A 237 -14.18 8.59 -0.28
CA SER A 237 -13.48 9.05 0.92
C SER A 237 -11.96 9.03 0.79
N PHE A 238 -11.45 8.25 -0.19
CA PHE A 238 -10.04 8.27 -0.58
C PHE A 238 -9.80 9.46 -1.50
N ARG A 239 -9.04 10.43 -1.04
CA ARG A 239 -8.80 11.68 -1.74
C ARG A 239 -7.34 11.85 -2.10
N ILE A 240 -7.11 12.27 -3.33
CA ILE A 240 -5.83 12.75 -3.81
C ILE A 240 -5.90 14.28 -3.78
N ALA A 241 -4.99 14.91 -3.04
CA ALA A 241 -4.92 16.36 -3.02
C ALA A 241 -4.33 16.86 -4.34
N GLU A 242 -5.04 17.76 -4.99
CA GLU A 242 -4.52 18.45 -6.16
C GLU A 242 -3.37 19.39 -5.76
N ASN A 243 -2.30 19.37 -6.52
CA ASN A 243 -1.15 20.22 -6.34
C ASN A 243 -0.73 20.83 -7.67
N ASN A 244 -1.32 21.95 -7.97
CA ASN A 244 -1.06 22.67 -9.21
C ASN A 244 0.38 23.24 -9.27
N LEU A 245 1.05 23.43 -8.12
CA LEU A 245 2.42 23.93 -8.08
C LEU A 245 3.43 22.89 -8.57
N ALA A 246 3.18 21.61 -8.28
CA ALA A 246 4.02 20.52 -8.77
C ALA A 246 3.69 20.13 -10.22
N GLY A 247 2.49 20.47 -10.70
CA GLY A 247 2.02 20.12 -12.03
C GLY A 247 2.12 18.61 -12.30
N SER A 248 2.61 18.24 -13.48
CA SER A 248 2.84 16.86 -13.92
C SER A 248 4.26 16.37 -13.62
N ASN A 249 4.92 16.87 -12.60
CA ASN A 249 6.27 16.44 -12.24
C ASN A 249 6.27 14.93 -11.89
N PRO A 250 6.98 14.07 -12.66
CA PRO A 250 6.97 12.62 -12.44
C PRO A 250 7.69 12.20 -11.15
N ASN A 251 8.42 13.13 -10.52
CA ASN A 251 9.14 12.89 -9.28
C ASN A 251 8.29 13.17 -8.04
N ASN A 252 7.13 13.77 -8.22
CA ASN A 252 6.24 14.12 -7.12
C ASN A 252 5.13 13.07 -6.94
N VAL A 253 4.91 12.64 -5.69
CA VAL A 253 3.77 11.80 -5.31
C VAL A 253 2.73 12.70 -4.66
N PRO A 254 1.46 12.63 -5.10
CA PRO A 254 0.43 13.47 -4.53
C PRO A 254 0.16 13.14 -3.07
N GLU A 255 -0.28 14.12 -2.29
CA GLU A 255 -0.79 13.92 -0.94
C GLU A 255 -2.09 13.11 -0.99
N LEU A 256 -2.22 12.16 -0.07
CA LEU A 256 -3.37 11.26 0.02
C LEU A 256 -3.96 11.32 1.43
N TYR A 257 -5.27 11.23 1.54
CA TYR A 257 -5.96 11.09 2.82
C TYR A 257 -7.28 10.33 2.69
N ILE A 258 -7.74 9.74 3.81
CA ILE A 258 -9.02 9.04 3.90
C ILE A 258 -9.87 9.73 4.97
N ARG A 259 -11.14 10.07 4.62
CA ARG A 259 -12.09 10.72 5.54
C ARG A 259 -11.59 12.04 6.14
N GLY A 260 -10.92 12.85 5.32
CA GLY A 260 -10.41 14.16 5.70
C GLY A 260 -9.04 14.15 6.36
N ARG A 261 -8.46 15.34 6.50
CA ARG A 261 -7.17 15.55 7.15
C ARG A 261 -7.30 15.47 8.67
N SER A 262 -6.37 14.83 9.34
CA SER A 262 -6.39 14.61 10.79
C SER A 262 -5.26 15.32 11.54
N GLY A 263 -4.27 15.86 10.83
CA GLY A 263 -3.12 16.57 11.42
C GLY A 263 -3.09 18.05 11.04
N ILE A 264 -2.60 18.90 11.95
CA ILE A 264 -2.33 20.32 11.73
C ILE A 264 -0.86 20.46 11.28
N GLY A 265 -0.56 20.08 10.04
CA GLY A 265 0.79 20.23 9.48
C GLY A 265 1.02 21.64 8.97
N THR A 266 2.06 22.32 9.46
CA THR A 266 2.47 23.66 8.97
C THR A 266 3.22 23.63 7.64
N THR A 267 3.62 22.44 7.17
CA THR A 267 4.46 22.23 5.98
C THR A 267 3.69 22.21 4.66
N GLN A 268 2.36 22.39 4.67
CA GLN A 268 1.50 22.18 3.51
C GLN A 268 1.50 23.31 2.46
N LEU A 269 2.11 24.47 2.76
CA LEU A 269 2.10 25.63 1.86
C LEU A 269 3.42 25.86 1.13
N ASP A 270 4.46 25.12 1.48
CA ASP A 270 5.76 25.27 0.82
C ASP A 270 5.89 24.23 -0.30
N ALA A 271 6.01 24.68 -1.55
CA ALA A 271 6.22 23.80 -2.71
C ALA A 271 7.49 22.95 -2.57
N GLN A 272 8.50 23.42 -1.80
CA GLN A 272 9.72 22.66 -1.50
C GLN A 272 9.48 21.56 -0.45
N SER A 273 8.45 21.66 0.39
CA SER A 273 8.12 20.67 1.40
C SER A 273 7.45 19.41 0.83
N LEU A 274 7.04 19.42 -0.43
CA LEU A 274 6.48 18.28 -1.16
C LEU A 274 7.54 17.31 -1.70
N SER A 275 8.79 17.44 -1.26
CA SER A 275 9.85 16.49 -1.56
C SER A 275 9.50 15.07 -1.02
N LYS A 276 10.09 14.02 -1.62
CA LYS A 276 9.90 12.62 -1.22
C LYS A 276 10.12 12.37 0.28
N THR A 277 10.92 13.21 0.93
CA THR A 277 11.21 13.12 2.38
C THR A 277 10.05 13.64 3.22
N SER A 278 9.32 14.66 2.73
CA SER A 278 8.16 15.22 3.44
C SER A 278 6.92 14.32 3.34
N LEU A 279 6.77 13.55 2.26
CA LEU A 279 5.70 12.56 2.14
C LEU A 279 5.80 11.43 3.16
N LYS A 280 7.01 10.99 3.52
CA LYS A 280 7.22 9.95 4.53
C LYS A 280 6.71 10.39 5.91
N ASN A 281 6.71 11.68 6.19
CA ASN A 281 6.30 12.28 7.45
C ASN A 281 4.95 13.02 7.32
N ASN A 282 4.15 12.76 6.25
CA ASN A 282 2.85 13.41 6.11
C ASN A 282 1.86 12.82 7.13
N PRO A 283 1.35 13.67 8.04
CA PRO A 283 0.47 13.22 9.12
C PRO A 283 -0.88 12.66 8.64
N ASN A 284 -1.23 12.86 7.40
CA ASN A 284 -2.54 12.46 6.85
C ASN A 284 -2.50 11.17 6.03
N LEU A 285 -1.30 10.65 5.76
CA LEU A 285 -1.13 9.49 4.88
C LEU A 285 -1.72 8.21 5.50
N PRO A 286 -2.51 7.41 4.76
CA PRO A 286 -2.89 6.07 5.18
C PRO A 286 -1.68 5.11 5.14
N THR A 287 -1.77 4.03 5.89
CA THR A 287 -0.77 2.95 5.86
C THR A 287 -1.04 2.01 4.69
N PHE A 288 0.00 1.64 3.96
CA PHE A 288 -0.08 0.72 2.82
C PHE A 288 0.55 -0.62 3.18
N ILE A 289 -0.22 -1.71 3.01
CA ILE A 289 0.20 -3.08 3.32
C ILE A 289 0.11 -3.93 2.06
N MET A 290 1.20 -4.50 1.61
CA MET A 290 1.24 -5.41 0.47
C MET A 290 1.59 -6.83 0.93
N ASP A 291 0.67 -7.79 0.74
CA ASP A 291 0.80 -9.19 1.15
C ASP A 291 1.20 -9.37 2.64
N GLY A 292 0.74 -8.42 3.49
CA GLY A 292 1.01 -8.43 4.93
C GLY A 292 2.24 -7.64 5.36
N PHE A 293 2.98 -7.01 4.44
CA PHE A 293 4.15 -6.19 4.71
C PHE A 293 3.87 -4.71 4.40
N GLU A 294 4.34 -3.83 5.27
CA GLU A 294 4.21 -2.38 5.06
C GLU A 294 5.09 -1.91 3.90
N ILE A 295 4.52 -1.12 3.01
CA ILE A 295 5.21 -0.51 1.87
C ILE A 295 5.02 1.01 1.86
N SER A 296 5.89 1.72 1.16
CA SER A 296 5.72 3.15 0.91
C SER A 296 4.62 3.43 -0.12
N VAL A 297 3.98 4.61 -0.03
CA VAL A 297 3.05 5.08 -1.06
C VAL A 297 3.70 5.14 -2.44
N GLN A 298 4.99 5.46 -2.50
CA GLN A 298 5.77 5.46 -3.72
C GLN A 298 5.83 4.08 -4.38
N LYS A 299 5.96 3.00 -3.58
CA LYS A 299 5.95 1.62 -4.10
C LYS A 299 4.61 1.29 -4.76
N LEU A 300 3.49 1.69 -4.15
CA LEU A 300 2.17 1.49 -4.73
C LEU A 300 1.97 2.34 -6.00
N TYR A 301 2.37 3.60 -5.98
CA TYR A 301 2.31 4.51 -7.14
C TYR A 301 3.05 3.94 -8.35
N ASP A 302 4.20 3.33 -8.10
CA ASP A 302 5.07 2.74 -9.12
C ASP A 302 4.66 1.33 -9.57
N MET A 303 3.72 0.69 -8.83
CA MET A 303 3.35 -0.69 -9.07
C MET A 303 2.58 -0.86 -10.39
N ASP A 304 2.77 -1.99 -11.05
CA ASP A 304 1.95 -2.35 -12.21
C ASP A 304 0.58 -2.84 -11.74
N PRO A 305 -0.54 -2.22 -12.21
CA PRO A 305 -1.88 -2.67 -11.84
C PRO A 305 -2.16 -4.14 -12.16
N SER A 306 -1.53 -4.70 -13.20
CA SER A 306 -1.69 -6.12 -13.58
C SER A 306 -1.13 -7.09 -12.52
N ARG A 307 -0.23 -6.61 -11.63
CA ARG A 307 0.32 -7.39 -10.51
C ARG A 307 -0.57 -7.39 -9.28
N ILE A 308 -1.64 -6.61 -9.27
CA ILE A 308 -2.58 -6.47 -8.17
C ILE A 308 -3.75 -7.41 -8.40
N ALA A 309 -4.04 -8.28 -7.43
CA ALA A 309 -5.24 -9.12 -7.44
C ALA A 309 -6.45 -8.38 -6.86
N SER A 310 -6.23 -7.64 -5.76
CA SER A 310 -7.26 -6.80 -5.14
C SER A 310 -6.63 -5.74 -4.24
N ILE A 311 -7.38 -4.65 -4.01
CA ILE A 311 -7.05 -3.64 -3.00
C ILE A 311 -8.23 -3.51 -2.06
N THR A 312 -7.98 -3.59 -0.75
CA THR A 312 -8.98 -3.40 0.30
C THR A 312 -8.63 -2.17 1.12
N ILE A 313 -9.54 -1.21 1.20
CA ILE A 313 -9.41 0.00 2.02
C ILE A 313 -10.17 -0.22 3.32
N LEU A 314 -9.48 -0.17 4.46
CA LEU A 314 -10.03 -0.25 5.80
C LEU A 314 -10.13 1.15 6.40
N LYS A 315 -11.32 1.56 6.88
CA LYS A 315 -11.58 2.96 7.21
C LYS A 315 -11.89 3.24 8.67
N ASP A 316 -12.45 2.28 9.39
CA ASP A 316 -12.87 2.46 10.78
C ASP A 316 -11.96 1.75 11.78
N ALA A 317 -12.18 1.98 13.06
CA ALA A 317 -11.34 1.42 14.11
C ALA A 317 -11.44 -0.12 14.20
N ALA A 318 -12.62 -0.73 13.97
CA ALA A 318 -12.77 -2.18 14.02
C ALA A 318 -11.93 -2.88 12.94
N ALA A 319 -11.84 -2.24 11.75
CA ALA A 319 -11.03 -2.72 10.67
C ALA A 319 -9.52 -2.45 10.84
N THR A 320 -9.16 -1.34 11.50
CA THR A 320 -7.78 -0.83 11.50
C THR A 320 -7.05 -1.01 12.83
N ALA A 321 -7.73 -1.28 13.95
CA ALA A 321 -7.11 -1.36 15.29
C ALA A 321 -5.98 -2.41 15.38
N MET A 322 -6.05 -3.48 14.59
CA MET A 322 -5.00 -4.49 14.56
C MET A 322 -3.63 -3.95 14.05
N TYR A 323 -3.64 -2.79 13.38
CA TYR A 323 -2.44 -2.09 12.93
C TYR A 323 -1.97 -1.02 13.95
N GLY A 324 -2.78 -0.75 14.98
CA GLY A 324 -2.47 0.12 16.12
C GLY A 324 -2.08 1.53 15.71
N SER A 325 -0.90 1.93 16.12
CA SER A 325 -0.34 3.27 15.93
C SER A 325 -0.06 3.68 14.48
N ARG A 326 -0.16 2.76 13.54
CA ARG A 326 0.08 3.03 12.12
C ARG A 326 -1.21 3.30 11.34
N ALA A 327 -2.38 3.12 11.96
CA ALA A 327 -3.66 3.00 11.26
C ALA A 327 -4.66 4.15 11.49
N ALA A 328 -4.27 5.22 12.16
CA ALA A 328 -5.17 6.34 12.48
C ALA A 328 -5.81 6.99 11.23
N ASN A 329 -5.14 6.92 10.08
CA ASN A 329 -5.61 7.48 8.82
C ASN A 329 -6.21 6.45 7.85
N GLY A 330 -6.48 5.22 8.34
CA GLY A 330 -6.92 4.11 7.52
C GLY A 330 -5.77 3.25 7.01
N VAL A 331 -6.12 2.08 6.46
CA VAL A 331 -5.16 1.11 5.93
C VAL A 331 -5.59 0.69 4.53
N VAL A 332 -4.66 0.70 3.59
CA VAL A 332 -4.85 0.22 2.22
C VAL A 332 -4.07 -1.09 2.08
N ILE A 333 -4.80 -2.19 1.91
CA ILE A 333 -4.23 -3.54 1.80
C ILE A 333 -4.23 -3.96 0.34
N ILE A 334 -3.05 -4.25 -0.16
CA ILE A 334 -2.80 -4.70 -1.53
C ILE A 334 -2.53 -6.20 -1.49
N THR A 335 -3.29 -6.95 -2.25
CA THR A 335 -3.02 -8.38 -2.48
C THR A 335 -2.47 -8.53 -3.89
N THR A 336 -1.30 -9.15 -4.02
CA THR A 336 -0.67 -9.37 -5.32
C THR A 336 -1.14 -10.69 -5.97
N VAL A 337 -0.96 -10.78 -7.28
CA VAL A 337 -1.22 -12.01 -8.03
C VAL A 337 -0.21 -13.07 -7.59
N THR A 338 -0.71 -14.24 -7.20
CA THR A 338 0.12 -15.38 -6.80
C THR A 338 0.47 -16.26 -8.00
N PRO A 339 1.69 -16.83 -8.06
CA PRO A 339 2.08 -17.76 -9.13
C PRO A 339 1.14 -18.95 -9.21
N LYS A 340 0.76 -19.32 -10.43
CA LYS A 340 -0.11 -20.49 -10.71
C LYS A 340 0.72 -21.75 -10.86
N ALA A 341 0.14 -22.92 -10.49
CA ALA A 341 0.72 -24.21 -10.84
C ALA A 341 0.44 -24.51 -12.32
N GLY A 342 1.35 -25.23 -12.97
CA GLY A 342 1.21 -25.64 -14.35
C GLY A 342 2.40 -25.28 -15.22
N LYS A 343 2.19 -25.26 -16.52
CA LYS A 343 3.17 -24.81 -17.51
C LYS A 343 3.54 -23.35 -17.30
N VAL A 344 4.70 -22.94 -17.78
CA VAL A 344 5.14 -21.55 -17.71
C VAL A 344 4.15 -20.67 -18.46
N ASN A 345 3.60 -19.70 -17.75
CA ASN A 345 2.77 -18.64 -18.27
C ASN A 345 3.61 -17.37 -18.46
N ILE A 346 3.39 -16.64 -19.55
CA ILE A 346 4.13 -15.43 -19.92
C ILE A 346 3.12 -14.34 -20.16
N ASP A 347 3.13 -13.33 -19.29
CA ASP A 347 2.32 -12.12 -19.41
C ASP A 347 3.22 -10.93 -19.73
N TYR A 348 3.05 -10.35 -20.90
CA TYR A 348 3.71 -9.11 -21.28
C TYR A 348 2.69 -8.01 -21.47
N ASN A 349 2.91 -6.88 -20.79
CA ASN A 349 2.06 -5.71 -20.86
C ASN A 349 2.89 -4.49 -21.28
N PHE A 350 2.43 -3.82 -22.34
CA PHE A 350 2.93 -2.53 -22.79
C PHE A 350 1.89 -1.45 -22.57
N THR A 351 2.29 -0.34 -21.98
CA THR A 351 1.45 0.83 -21.82
C THR A 351 2.17 2.06 -22.37
N GLY A 352 1.59 2.70 -23.38
CA GLY A 352 2.03 4.00 -23.90
C GLY A 352 1.05 5.08 -23.41
N THR A 353 1.58 6.19 -22.92
CA THR A 353 0.80 7.33 -22.42
C THR A 353 1.25 8.60 -23.10
N LEU A 354 0.34 9.28 -23.77
CA LEU A 354 0.57 10.61 -24.34
C LEU A 354 0.02 11.65 -23.34
N GLU A 355 0.90 12.55 -22.88
CA GLU A 355 0.54 13.63 -21.97
C GLU A 355 0.77 14.97 -22.63
N TYR A 356 -0.20 15.87 -22.52
CA TYR A 356 -0.11 17.25 -23.01
C TYR A 356 -0.63 18.21 -21.92
N PRO A 357 -0.04 19.43 -21.85
CA PRO A 357 -0.48 20.40 -20.86
C PRO A 357 -1.88 20.91 -21.16
N ASP A 358 -2.72 20.93 -20.15
CA ASP A 358 -4.00 21.62 -20.15
C ASP A 358 -3.89 22.89 -19.32
N LEU A 359 -3.96 24.04 -19.98
CA LEU A 359 -3.86 25.36 -19.36
C LEU A 359 -5.21 26.10 -19.37
N THR A 360 -6.30 25.42 -19.71
CA THR A 360 -7.62 26.05 -19.87
C THR A 360 -8.19 26.60 -18.57
N ASP A 361 -7.81 26.02 -17.43
CA ASP A 361 -8.24 26.50 -16.10
C ASP A 361 -7.46 27.74 -15.63
N TYR A 362 -6.35 28.11 -16.31
CA TYR A 362 -5.57 29.29 -15.98
C TYR A 362 -6.07 30.48 -16.80
N ASN A 363 -6.99 31.24 -16.22
CA ASN A 363 -7.53 32.46 -16.84
C ASN A 363 -6.58 33.67 -16.60
N MET A 364 -5.42 33.63 -17.27
CA MET A 364 -4.41 34.67 -17.14
C MET A 364 -4.75 35.89 -18.00
N MET A 365 -4.56 37.07 -17.44
CA MET A 365 -4.71 38.35 -18.18
C MET A 365 -3.61 38.48 -19.24
N ASN A 366 -3.94 39.02 -20.41
CA ASN A 366 -2.95 39.48 -21.38
C ASN A 366 -2.29 40.80 -20.91
N ALA A 367 -1.26 41.23 -21.62
CA ALA A 367 -0.46 42.41 -21.22
C ALA A 367 -1.28 43.70 -21.08
N ARG A 368 -2.27 43.90 -21.95
CA ARG A 368 -3.16 45.06 -21.89
C ARG A 368 -4.12 44.96 -20.71
N GLU A 369 -4.82 43.85 -20.56
CA GLU A 369 -5.75 43.59 -19.45
C GLU A 369 -5.06 43.74 -18.08
N LYS A 370 -3.84 43.21 -17.98
CA LYS A 370 -3.05 43.31 -16.75
C LYS A 370 -2.74 44.77 -16.41
N LEU A 371 -2.27 45.58 -17.39
CA LEU A 371 -1.95 46.98 -17.18
C LEU A 371 -3.21 47.82 -16.84
N GLU A 372 -4.33 47.59 -17.54
CA GLU A 372 -5.62 48.23 -17.26
C GLU A 372 -6.12 47.91 -15.84
N THR A 373 -5.97 46.65 -15.42
CA THR A 373 -6.31 46.23 -14.04
C THR A 373 -5.42 46.90 -13.01
N GLU A 374 -4.10 47.04 -13.25
CA GLU A 374 -3.18 47.74 -12.37
C GLU A 374 -3.54 49.24 -12.25
N VAL A 375 -3.94 49.88 -13.34
CA VAL A 375 -4.43 51.28 -13.33
C VAL A 375 -5.69 51.39 -12.51
N ALA A 376 -6.69 50.47 -12.75
CA ALA A 376 -7.94 50.45 -12.02
C ALA A 376 -7.75 50.19 -10.51
N ALA A 377 -6.76 49.37 -10.15
CA ALA A 377 -6.38 49.10 -8.76
C ALA A 377 -5.62 50.29 -8.09
N GLY A 378 -5.30 51.35 -8.84
CA GLY A 378 -4.62 52.53 -8.31
C GLY A 378 -3.12 52.35 -8.04
N LEU A 379 -2.48 51.30 -8.65
CA LEU A 379 -1.04 51.01 -8.40
C LEU A 379 -0.10 52.10 -8.90
N PHE A 380 -0.54 52.99 -9.75
CA PHE A 380 0.23 54.11 -10.29
C PHE A 380 -0.16 55.46 -9.66
N LYS A 381 -0.83 55.44 -8.49
CA LYS A 381 -1.15 56.65 -7.71
C LYS A 381 -0.35 56.65 -6.43
N ALA A 382 0.33 57.77 -6.13
CA ALA A 382 0.98 57.97 -4.86
C ALA A 382 -0.04 58.02 -3.72
N ASP A 383 0.36 57.55 -2.53
CA ASP A 383 -0.51 57.54 -1.34
C ASP A 383 -0.87 58.92 -0.83
N SER A 384 -0.07 59.93 -1.16
CA SER A 384 -0.28 61.36 -0.85
C SER A 384 -0.20 62.17 -2.14
N GLU A 385 -1.20 62.98 -2.39
CA GLU A 385 -1.19 63.96 -3.50
C GLU A 385 -0.04 64.98 -3.43
N GLN A 386 0.65 65.10 -2.29
CA GLN A 386 1.79 65.95 -2.06
C GLN A 386 3.14 65.33 -2.32
N ASP A 387 3.17 64.00 -2.56
CA ASP A 387 4.40 63.27 -2.90
C ASP A 387 4.65 63.24 -4.42
N PHE A 388 5.06 64.39 -4.93
CA PHE A 388 5.35 64.53 -6.36
C PHE A 388 6.48 63.64 -6.87
N ASN A 389 7.45 63.28 -6.02
CA ASN A 389 8.57 62.45 -6.40
C ASN A 389 8.09 61.02 -6.64
N GLU A 390 7.26 60.49 -5.72
CA GLU A 390 6.68 59.18 -5.86
C GLU A 390 5.73 59.11 -7.05
N GLN A 391 4.87 60.11 -7.24
CA GLN A 391 3.98 60.18 -8.40
C GLN A 391 4.76 60.16 -9.71
N SER A 392 5.86 60.97 -9.82
CA SER A 392 6.70 61.00 -11.01
C SER A 392 7.36 59.61 -11.30
N ARG A 393 7.77 58.94 -10.24
CA ARG A 393 8.33 57.56 -10.35
C ARG A 393 7.26 56.58 -10.87
N LEU A 394 6.05 56.64 -10.34
CA LEU A 394 4.92 55.78 -10.74
C LEU A 394 4.46 56.04 -12.18
N ASP A 395 4.45 57.34 -12.61
CA ASP A 395 4.15 57.72 -13.98
C ASP A 395 5.20 57.18 -14.96
N ALA A 396 6.47 57.24 -14.61
CA ALA A 396 7.55 56.66 -15.40
C ALA A 396 7.40 55.13 -15.52
N LEU A 397 7.06 54.47 -14.41
CA LEU A 397 6.80 53.02 -14.37
C LEU A 397 5.61 52.62 -15.28
N TYR A 398 4.50 53.34 -15.18
CA TYR A 398 3.33 53.17 -16.06
C TYR A 398 3.72 53.29 -17.53
N ASN A 399 4.46 54.38 -17.89
CA ASN A 399 4.87 54.63 -19.27
C ASN A 399 5.81 53.55 -19.81
N GLN A 400 6.66 52.96 -18.97
CA GLN A 400 7.51 51.83 -19.37
C GLN A 400 6.71 50.56 -19.64
N LYS A 401 5.75 50.22 -18.76
CA LYS A 401 4.86 49.10 -18.98
C LYS A 401 3.99 49.30 -20.22
N LEU A 402 3.44 50.53 -20.38
CA LEU A 402 2.64 50.87 -21.55
C LEU A 402 3.47 50.78 -22.86
N ASN A 403 4.74 51.20 -22.84
CA ASN A 403 5.61 51.02 -23.98
C ASN A 403 5.77 49.55 -24.40
N ASN A 404 5.98 48.64 -23.44
CA ASN A 404 6.03 47.20 -23.75
C ASN A 404 4.72 46.69 -24.32
N VAL A 405 3.59 47.07 -23.75
CA VAL A 405 2.26 46.68 -24.24
C VAL A 405 2.01 47.21 -25.66
N VAL A 406 2.40 48.49 -25.96
CA VAL A 406 2.26 49.10 -27.30
C VAL A 406 3.19 48.43 -28.32
N ARG A 407 4.39 48.05 -27.92
CA ARG A 407 5.34 47.27 -28.76
C ARG A 407 4.85 45.85 -29.03
N GLY A 408 3.75 45.39 -28.42
CA GLY A 408 3.17 44.07 -28.59
C GLY A 408 3.83 42.99 -27.76
N VAL A 409 4.51 43.34 -26.67
CA VAL A 409 5.01 42.34 -25.72
C VAL A 409 3.83 41.80 -24.95
N ASP A 410 3.51 40.54 -25.22
CA ASP A 410 2.43 39.78 -24.56
C ASP A 410 2.87 38.32 -24.42
N THR A 411 3.56 38.06 -23.32
CA THR A 411 4.19 36.76 -23.07
C THR A 411 3.26 35.88 -22.25
N TYR A 412 2.76 34.79 -22.89
CA TYR A 412 2.08 33.73 -22.16
C TYR A 412 3.11 32.81 -21.52
N TRP A 413 3.55 33.17 -20.31
CA TRP A 413 4.65 32.51 -19.59
C TRP A 413 4.38 31.04 -19.30
N LEU A 414 3.14 30.65 -19.00
CA LEU A 414 2.77 29.28 -18.59
C LEU A 414 3.10 28.24 -19.67
N SER A 415 3.04 28.60 -20.96
CA SER A 415 3.35 27.69 -22.05
C SER A 415 4.86 27.45 -22.26
N LYS A 416 5.71 28.37 -21.79
CA LYS A 416 7.16 28.35 -22.13
C LYS A 416 7.91 27.11 -21.62
N PRO A 417 7.70 26.64 -20.35
CA PRO A 417 8.42 25.47 -19.85
C PRO A 417 7.81 24.14 -20.29
N LEU A 418 6.65 24.15 -20.96
CA LEU A 418 5.86 22.96 -21.21
C LEU A 418 6.08 22.35 -22.58
N ARG A 419 5.84 21.04 -22.65
CA ARG A 419 5.84 20.23 -23.89
C ARG A 419 4.87 19.08 -23.80
N THR A 420 4.46 18.52 -24.94
CA THR A 420 3.82 17.22 -25.01
C THR A 420 4.86 16.11 -24.88
N VAL A 421 4.56 15.06 -24.12
CA VAL A 421 5.47 13.94 -23.90
C VAL A 421 4.79 12.60 -24.15
N PHE A 422 5.59 11.61 -24.51
CA PHE A 422 5.17 10.22 -24.67
C PHE A 422 5.91 9.35 -23.67
N ASN A 423 5.17 8.85 -22.68
CA ASN A 423 5.66 7.97 -21.63
C ASN A 423 5.33 6.52 -21.96
N HIS A 424 6.23 5.60 -21.59
CA HIS A 424 5.99 4.19 -21.86
C HIS A 424 6.44 3.30 -20.71
N LYS A 425 5.71 2.21 -20.52
CA LYS A 425 5.97 1.19 -19.53
C LYS A 425 5.92 -0.18 -20.15
N HIS A 426 6.90 -1.01 -19.81
CA HIS A 426 6.97 -2.42 -20.16
C HIS A 426 6.93 -3.25 -18.90
N SER A 427 6.10 -4.27 -18.85
CA SER A 427 5.98 -5.19 -17.73
C SER A 427 5.94 -6.62 -18.27
N LEU A 428 6.83 -7.46 -17.76
CA LEU A 428 6.91 -8.88 -18.09
C LEU A 428 6.73 -9.67 -16.80
N TYR A 429 5.82 -10.63 -16.81
CA TYR A 429 5.63 -11.58 -15.73
C TYR A 429 5.68 -13.00 -16.25
N LEU A 430 6.44 -13.81 -15.57
CA LEU A 430 6.59 -15.23 -15.84
C LEU A 430 6.19 -15.99 -14.60
N ASP A 431 5.32 -16.97 -14.70
CA ASP A 431 4.99 -17.82 -13.57
C ASP A 431 4.79 -19.27 -14.00
N GLY A 432 4.93 -20.19 -13.03
CA GLY A 432 4.74 -21.61 -13.27
C GLY A 432 5.14 -22.45 -12.07
N GLY A 433 5.19 -23.77 -12.26
CA GLY A 433 5.64 -24.72 -11.25
C GLY A 433 4.66 -25.87 -11.02
N THR A 434 4.85 -26.56 -9.92
CA THR A 434 3.99 -27.68 -9.48
C THR A 434 2.99 -27.21 -8.41
N GLU A 435 2.13 -28.07 -7.92
CA GLU A 435 1.25 -27.76 -6.79
C GLU A 435 2.02 -27.42 -5.52
N ASP A 436 3.17 -28.06 -5.30
CA ASP A 436 4.00 -27.87 -4.13
C ASP A 436 4.99 -26.73 -4.29
N LEU A 437 5.58 -26.56 -5.47
CA LEU A 437 6.59 -25.52 -5.75
C LEU A 437 6.12 -24.61 -6.87
N ARG A 438 5.81 -23.37 -6.55
CA ARG A 438 5.43 -22.34 -7.51
C ARG A 438 6.45 -21.21 -7.48
N TRP A 439 6.72 -20.67 -8.65
CA TRP A 439 7.63 -19.54 -8.82
C TRP A 439 7.06 -18.50 -9.75
N GLY A 440 7.43 -17.27 -9.54
CA GLY A 440 7.11 -16.16 -10.42
C GLY A 440 8.30 -15.22 -10.52
N ALA A 441 8.52 -14.65 -11.69
CA ALA A 441 9.53 -13.64 -11.94
C ALA A 441 8.88 -12.46 -12.66
N ASP A 442 9.10 -11.25 -12.15
CA ASP A 442 8.61 -10.03 -12.76
C ASP A 442 9.77 -9.10 -13.11
N PHE A 443 9.59 -8.41 -14.22
CA PHE A 443 10.49 -7.34 -14.66
C PHE A 443 9.65 -6.19 -15.18
N SER A 444 10.00 -4.96 -14.82
CA SER A 444 9.35 -3.76 -15.35
C SER A 444 10.35 -2.65 -15.63
N TYR A 445 10.11 -1.95 -16.73
CA TYR A 445 10.79 -0.71 -17.09
C TYR A 445 9.76 0.37 -17.34
N ASN A 446 9.91 1.51 -16.69
CA ASN A 446 9.04 2.68 -16.85
C ASN A 446 9.90 3.89 -17.16
N SER A 447 9.68 4.52 -18.31
CA SER A 447 10.26 5.80 -18.69
C SER A 447 9.18 6.87 -18.55
N GLY A 448 9.37 7.77 -17.59
CA GLY A 448 8.44 8.83 -17.27
C GLY A 448 9.08 10.19 -17.49
N GLU A 449 8.72 10.87 -18.57
CA GLU A 449 9.06 12.26 -18.80
C GLU A 449 7.94 13.18 -18.29
N GLY A 450 8.31 14.32 -17.69
CA GLY A 450 7.33 15.33 -17.28
C GLY A 450 6.98 16.29 -18.41
N VAL A 451 5.77 16.83 -18.37
CA VAL A 451 5.31 17.89 -19.28
C VAL A 451 6.17 19.14 -19.13
N MET A 452 6.74 19.42 -17.94
CA MET A 452 7.82 20.40 -17.81
C MET A 452 9.10 19.87 -18.45
N LYS A 453 9.66 20.63 -19.40
CA LYS A 453 10.86 20.27 -20.15
C LYS A 453 12.01 19.86 -19.25
N GLY A 454 12.65 18.71 -19.55
CA GLY A 454 13.86 18.23 -18.87
C GLY A 454 13.61 17.48 -17.55
N SER A 455 12.39 17.46 -17.01
CA SER A 455 12.07 16.57 -15.89
C SER A 455 11.85 15.13 -16.37
N TYR A 456 12.37 14.16 -15.62
CA TYR A 456 12.15 12.75 -15.91
C TYR A 456 12.32 11.87 -14.69
N ARG A 457 11.74 10.65 -14.77
CA ARG A 457 11.88 9.59 -13.79
C ARG A 457 11.84 8.23 -14.46
N ASP A 458 13.03 7.65 -14.65
CA ASP A 458 13.19 6.31 -15.19
C ASP A 458 13.31 5.29 -14.07
N ARG A 459 12.60 4.17 -14.19
CA ARG A 459 12.57 3.14 -13.18
C ARG A 459 12.70 1.76 -13.81
N MET A 460 13.58 0.96 -13.25
CA MET A 460 13.72 -0.47 -13.51
C MET A 460 13.44 -1.25 -12.24
N ALA A 461 12.61 -2.28 -12.32
CA ALA A 461 12.36 -3.15 -11.19
C ALA A 461 12.32 -4.61 -11.65
N GLY A 462 12.86 -5.50 -10.81
CA GLY A 462 12.77 -6.94 -10.99
C GLY A 462 12.42 -7.61 -9.68
N GLY A 463 11.61 -8.68 -9.74
CA GLY A 463 11.17 -9.43 -8.59
C GLY A 463 11.16 -10.94 -8.85
N LEU A 464 11.35 -11.70 -7.79
CA LEU A 464 11.26 -13.15 -7.77
C LEU A 464 10.35 -13.58 -6.61
N SER A 465 9.33 -14.34 -6.90
CA SER A 465 8.44 -14.95 -5.92
C SER A 465 8.60 -16.46 -5.93
N LEU A 466 8.69 -17.04 -4.75
CA LEU A 466 8.78 -18.47 -4.55
C LEU A 466 7.76 -18.89 -3.49
N SER A 467 6.99 -19.92 -3.76
CA SER A 467 6.08 -20.53 -2.80
C SER A 467 6.29 -22.04 -2.80
N TYR A 468 6.72 -22.56 -1.65
CA TYR A 468 6.94 -23.99 -1.45
C TYR A 468 6.05 -24.52 -0.34
N ARG A 469 5.32 -25.59 -0.61
CA ARG A 469 4.45 -26.29 0.34
C ARG A 469 5.00 -27.68 0.65
N LEU A 470 5.13 -27.98 1.93
CA LEU A 470 5.54 -29.27 2.44
C LEU A 470 4.52 -29.77 3.47
N GLY A 471 3.48 -30.48 3.02
CA GLY A 471 2.39 -30.91 3.90
C GLY A 471 1.68 -29.76 4.60
N ALA A 472 1.82 -29.69 5.93
CA ALA A 472 1.24 -28.65 6.77
C ALA A 472 1.99 -27.32 6.74
N PHE A 473 3.20 -27.30 6.20
CA PHE A 473 4.07 -26.11 6.13
C PHE A 473 4.04 -25.49 4.74
N GLN A 474 4.06 -24.14 4.69
CA GLN A 474 4.26 -23.40 3.47
C GLN A 474 5.23 -22.25 3.73
N VAL A 475 6.22 -22.13 2.85
CA VAL A 475 7.16 -21.01 2.82
C VAL A 475 6.88 -20.19 1.58
N ARG A 476 6.75 -18.88 1.76
CA ARG A 476 6.68 -17.92 0.65
C ARG A 476 7.82 -16.94 0.80
N ASN A 477 8.51 -16.65 -0.28
CA ASN A 477 9.54 -15.62 -0.33
C ASN A 477 9.32 -14.73 -1.54
N TYR A 478 9.42 -13.44 -1.34
CA TYR A 478 9.43 -12.45 -2.40
C TYR A 478 10.67 -11.57 -2.26
N PHE A 479 11.50 -11.58 -3.29
CA PHE A 479 12.66 -10.72 -3.43
C PHE A 479 12.41 -9.71 -4.52
N SER A 480 12.72 -8.43 -4.29
CA SER A 480 12.66 -7.42 -5.33
C SER A 480 13.81 -6.42 -5.25
N TYR A 481 14.26 -6.00 -6.42
CA TYR A 481 15.23 -4.93 -6.61
C TYR A 481 14.63 -3.85 -7.50
N THR A 482 14.73 -2.61 -7.07
CA THR A 482 14.26 -1.44 -7.83
C THR A 482 15.40 -0.44 -7.96
N TYR A 483 15.61 0.08 -9.17
CA TYR A 483 16.54 1.18 -9.45
C TYR A 483 15.76 2.32 -10.09
N THR A 484 15.97 3.54 -9.57
CA THR A 484 15.32 4.76 -10.06
C THR A 484 16.37 5.81 -10.37
N LYS A 485 16.22 6.47 -11.51
CA LYS A 485 16.99 7.65 -11.91
C LYS A 485 16.02 8.78 -12.18
N SER A 486 16.25 9.95 -11.59
CA SER A 486 15.35 11.07 -11.73
C SER A 486 16.09 12.39 -11.88
N GLN A 487 15.43 13.36 -12.49
CA GLN A 487 15.89 14.73 -12.64
C GLN A 487 14.70 15.67 -12.52
N GLU A 488 14.88 16.77 -11.77
CA GLU A 488 13.95 17.88 -11.76
C GLU A 488 14.12 18.74 -13.01
N SER A 489 13.10 19.51 -13.34
CA SER A 489 13.15 20.37 -14.52
C SER A 489 14.21 21.46 -14.37
N PRO A 490 15.14 21.62 -15.33
CA PRO A 490 16.06 22.76 -15.35
C PRO A 490 15.36 24.10 -15.58
N TYR A 491 14.07 24.06 -16.01
CA TYR A 491 13.21 25.24 -16.15
C TYR A 491 12.68 25.74 -14.79
N GLY A 492 13.02 25.11 -13.66
CA GLY A 492 12.55 25.49 -12.34
C GLY A 492 11.19 24.89 -12.02
N SER A 493 10.42 25.56 -11.15
CA SER A 493 9.05 25.16 -10.80
C SER A 493 8.02 25.84 -11.72
N PHE A 494 6.84 25.23 -11.87
CA PHE A 494 5.77 25.88 -12.62
C PHE A 494 5.32 27.21 -12.02
N SER A 495 5.42 27.32 -10.69
CA SER A 495 5.13 28.57 -9.96
C SER A 495 6.02 29.74 -10.37
N ASP A 496 7.27 29.49 -10.80
CA ASP A 496 8.17 30.56 -11.28
C ASP A 496 7.60 31.27 -12.51
N TYR A 497 6.71 30.63 -13.27
CA TYR A 497 6.05 31.19 -14.46
C TYR A 497 4.71 31.84 -14.16
N THR A 498 4.00 31.38 -13.11
CA THR A 498 2.72 32.00 -12.72
C THR A 498 2.86 33.38 -12.11
N SER A 499 4.04 33.69 -11.56
CA SER A 499 4.37 35.00 -10.97
C SER A 499 4.84 36.05 -11.99
N LYS A 500 5.19 35.62 -13.21
CA LYS A 500 5.68 36.54 -14.23
C LYS A 500 4.56 37.36 -14.85
N LEU A 501 4.94 38.58 -15.28
CA LEU A 501 4.00 39.52 -15.86
C LEU A 501 3.94 39.36 -17.38
N PRO A 502 2.77 39.51 -18.01
CA PRO A 502 2.65 39.26 -19.46
C PRO A 502 3.38 40.27 -20.30
N TYR A 503 3.66 41.47 -19.80
CA TYR A 503 4.48 42.50 -20.46
C TYR A 503 5.98 42.38 -20.14
N ASP A 504 6.44 41.33 -19.44
CA ASP A 504 7.85 41.02 -19.25
C ASP A 504 8.47 40.46 -20.54
N GLU A 505 9.56 41.06 -20.95
CA GLU A 505 10.42 40.53 -22.02
C GLU A 505 11.33 39.44 -21.45
N TYR A 506 11.44 38.34 -22.13
CA TYR A 506 12.31 37.20 -21.76
C TYR A 506 13.53 37.07 -22.65
N MET A 507 13.58 37.82 -23.77
CA MET A 507 14.66 37.88 -24.74
C MET A 507 14.95 39.30 -25.12
N ASP A 508 16.20 39.59 -25.49
CA ASP A 508 16.60 40.85 -26.11
C ASP A 508 16.23 40.90 -27.60
N GLU A 509 16.46 42.05 -28.27
CA GLU A 509 16.18 42.26 -29.70
C GLU A 509 17.00 41.32 -30.60
N ASN A 510 18.10 40.73 -30.10
CA ASN A 510 18.95 39.78 -30.82
C ASN A 510 18.53 38.31 -30.57
N GLY A 511 17.46 38.08 -29.85
CA GLY A 511 16.94 36.72 -29.52
C GLY A 511 17.74 36.00 -28.43
N ARG A 512 18.52 36.74 -27.60
CA ARG A 512 19.23 36.16 -26.44
C ARG A 512 18.34 36.27 -25.22
N TYR A 513 18.32 35.21 -24.40
CA TYR A 513 17.58 35.26 -23.15
C TYR A 513 18.16 36.31 -22.20
N LEU A 514 17.29 37.15 -21.66
CA LEU A 514 17.65 38.12 -20.62
C LEU A 514 17.90 37.33 -19.32
N GLU A 515 18.89 37.74 -18.54
CA GLU A 515 19.24 37.10 -17.25
C GLU A 515 18.15 37.29 -16.20
N THR A 516 17.56 38.48 -16.17
CA THR A 516 16.46 38.91 -15.29
C THR A 516 15.38 39.60 -16.09
N THR A 517 14.16 39.59 -15.61
CA THR A 517 13.08 40.46 -16.12
C THR A 517 13.33 41.92 -15.67
N TYR A 518 12.60 42.85 -16.25
CA TYR A 518 12.74 44.27 -15.89
C TYR A 518 12.38 44.52 -14.40
N PRO A 519 13.16 45.32 -13.65
CA PRO A 519 12.92 45.58 -12.23
C PRO A 519 11.79 46.59 -12.01
N TRP A 520 10.52 46.21 -12.19
CA TRP A 520 9.35 47.06 -12.08
C TRP A 520 9.20 47.73 -10.70
N THR A 521 9.71 47.09 -9.65
CA THR A 521 9.65 47.61 -8.28
C THR A 521 10.94 48.30 -7.82
N GLY A 522 11.92 48.44 -8.71
CA GLY A 522 13.27 48.86 -8.38
C GLY A 522 14.16 47.71 -7.92
N GLY A 523 15.46 47.93 -7.85
CA GLY A 523 16.45 46.93 -7.47
C GLY A 523 16.93 46.07 -8.66
N SER A 524 17.31 44.80 -8.38
CA SER A 524 17.62 43.80 -9.43
C SER A 524 16.33 43.15 -9.91
N GLY A 525 16.11 43.01 -11.20
CA GLY A 525 14.92 42.31 -11.74
C GLY A 525 14.80 40.87 -11.23
N GLU A 526 13.63 40.28 -11.38
CA GLU A 526 13.43 38.86 -11.03
C GLU A 526 14.18 37.94 -11.98
N VAL A 527 14.70 36.82 -11.46
CA VAL A 527 15.39 35.80 -12.25
C VAL A 527 14.51 35.30 -13.40
N ASN A 528 15.06 35.29 -14.61
CA ASN A 528 14.37 34.74 -15.76
C ASN A 528 14.56 33.21 -15.80
N PRO A 529 13.52 32.41 -15.56
CA PRO A 529 13.65 30.96 -15.53
C PRO A 529 14.03 30.34 -16.89
N LEU A 530 13.75 31.02 -18.00
CA LEU A 530 14.16 30.60 -19.32
C LEU A 530 15.65 30.77 -19.57
N TYR A 531 16.28 31.83 -19.01
CA TYR A 531 17.73 31.99 -19.00
C TYR A 531 18.38 30.87 -18.17
N GLU A 532 17.88 30.62 -16.96
CA GLU A 532 18.36 29.57 -16.07
C GLU A 532 18.34 28.18 -16.77
N ALA A 533 17.30 27.91 -17.56
CA ALA A 533 17.18 26.65 -18.32
C ALA A 533 18.23 26.47 -19.43
N THR A 534 18.92 27.59 -19.85
CA THR A 534 20.06 27.50 -20.81
C THR A 534 21.37 27.13 -20.15
N LEU A 535 21.42 27.25 -18.81
CA LEU A 535 22.61 26.95 -18.04
C LEU A 535 22.72 25.44 -17.75
N LYS A 536 23.84 25.02 -17.16
CA LYS A 536 24.08 23.61 -16.80
C LYS A 536 23.54 23.25 -15.40
N ASN A 537 22.52 23.96 -14.97
CA ASN A 537 21.83 23.64 -13.71
C ASN A 537 21.23 22.25 -13.79
N TYR A 538 21.35 21.47 -12.73
CA TYR A 538 20.67 20.20 -12.60
C TYR A 538 20.36 19.85 -11.14
N ASP A 539 19.27 19.14 -10.93
CA ASP A 539 18.94 18.44 -9.71
C ASP A 539 18.60 16.99 -10.08
N ARG A 540 19.47 16.06 -9.72
CA ARG A 540 19.44 14.65 -10.12
C ARG A 540 19.51 13.75 -8.93
N SER A 541 18.78 12.63 -8.99
CA SER A 541 18.96 11.59 -8.00
C SER A 541 19.02 10.20 -8.65
N LYS A 542 19.76 9.31 -7.98
CA LYS A 542 19.79 7.88 -8.27
C LYS A 542 19.52 7.15 -6.98
N SER A 543 18.61 6.22 -7.01
CA SER A 543 18.30 5.42 -5.85
C SER A 543 18.09 3.96 -6.21
N TRP A 544 18.40 3.09 -5.28
CA TRP A 544 18.03 1.68 -5.38
C TRP A 544 17.44 1.19 -4.06
N GLU A 545 16.55 0.23 -4.19
CA GLU A 545 15.86 -0.42 -3.08
C GLU A 545 15.86 -1.93 -3.30
N LEU A 546 16.21 -2.66 -2.25
CA LEU A 546 16.16 -4.11 -2.19
C LEU A 546 15.21 -4.50 -1.06
N ILE A 547 14.22 -5.34 -1.40
CA ILE A 547 13.24 -5.88 -0.45
C ILE A 547 13.32 -7.40 -0.48
N ASN A 548 13.33 -8.02 0.69
CA ASN A 548 13.12 -9.46 0.85
C ASN A 548 12.05 -9.71 1.90
N ASN A 549 10.95 -10.31 1.48
CA ASN A 549 9.79 -10.67 2.30
C ASN A 549 9.70 -12.19 2.40
N THR A 550 9.70 -12.73 3.59
CA THR A 550 9.55 -14.15 3.87
C THR A 550 8.34 -14.38 4.75
N GLU A 551 7.48 -15.29 4.34
CA GLU A 551 6.31 -15.75 5.09
C GLU A 551 6.40 -17.25 5.33
N LEU A 552 6.20 -17.66 6.57
CA LEU A 552 6.11 -19.05 7.01
C LEU A 552 4.70 -19.31 7.50
N LEU A 553 4.04 -20.32 6.95
CA LEU A 553 2.71 -20.76 7.34
C LEU A 553 2.78 -22.20 7.85
N TRP A 554 2.25 -22.44 9.04
CA TRP A 554 2.12 -23.76 9.62
C TRP A 554 0.67 -24.01 10.01
N ASN A 555 -0.01 -24.83 9.23
CA ASN A 555 -1.33 -25.36 9.57
C ASN A 555 -1.15 -26.48 10.58
N ILE A 556 -1.20 -26.15 11.89
CA ILE A 556 -1.01 -27.09 13.00
C ILE A 556 -2.08 -28.19 12.91
N ASP A 557 -3.31 -27.76 12.68
CA ASP A 557 -4.46 -28.61 12.37
C ASP A 557 -5.48 -27.85 11.50
N SER A 558 -6.71 -28.34 11.39
CA SER A 558 -7.80 -27.69 10.64
C SER A 558 -8.32 -26.39 11.26
N TYR A 559 -7.94 -26.09 12.49
CA TYR A 559 -8.43 -24.91 13.26
C TYR A 559 -7.32 -23.91 13.54
N TRP A 560 -6.10 -24.36 13.75
CA TRP A 560 -4.96 -23.53 14.17
C TRP A 560 -3.98 -23.29 13.03
N LEU A 561 -3.68 -22.03 12.82
CA LEU A 561 -2.66 -21.56 11.87
C LEU A 561 -1.65 -20.68 12.61
N LEU A 562 -0.38 -21.06 12.57
CA LEU A 562 0.76 -20.21 12.96
C LEU A 562 1.35 -19.58 11.70
N LYS A 563 1.48 -18.27 11.71
CA LYS A 563 2.05 -17.49 10.61
C LYS A 563 3.21 -16.65 11.14
N GLY A 564 4.37 -16.77 10.51
CA GLY A 564 5.55 -15.95 10.73
C GLY A 564 5.85 -15.13 9.50
N GLN A 565 6.16 -13.84 9.65
CA GLN A 565 6.51 -12.93 8.57
C GLN A 565 7.78 -12.18 8.93
N PHE A 566 8.71 -12.05 8.00
CA PHE A 566 9.93 -11.30 8.15
C PHE A 566 10.24 -10.54 6.86
N SER A 567 10.45 -9.25 6.98
CA SER A 567 10.82 -8.36 5.88
C SER A 567 12.11 -7.63 6.18
N VAL A 568 12.95 -7.48 5.18
CA VAL A 568 14.13 -6.62 5.20
C VAL A 568 14.08 -5.72 3.97
N THR A 569 14.20 -4.41 4.20
CA THR A 569 14.33 -3.40 3.15
C THR A 569 15.65 -2.65 3.32
N LYS A 570 16.47 -2.64 2.28
CA LYS A 570 17.69 -1.83 2.19
C LYS A 570 17.55 -0.88 1.03
N SER A 571 17.77 0.42 1.27
CA SER A 571 17.78 1.44 0.21
C SER A 571 19.01 2.35 0.34
N ASN A 572 19.37 2.91 -0.82
CA ASN A 572 20.39 3.94 -0.94
C ASN A 572 19.91 4.99 -1.93
N SER A 573 20.24 6.24 -1.68
CA SER A 573 19.97 7.38 -2.57
C SER A 573 21.18 8.28 -2.65
N ASP A 574 21.59 8.66 -3.86
CA ASP A 574 22.62 9.67 -4.17
C ASP A 574 21.93 10.81 -4.91
N ALA A 575 21.82 11.97 -4.29
CA ALA A 575 21.24 13.18 -4.85
C ALA A 575 22.34 14.22 -5.08
N ARG A 576 22.28 14.91 -6.22
CA ARG A 576 23.22 15.96 -6.62
C ARG A 576 22.48 17.12 -7.23
N THR A 577 22.64 18.28 -6.62
CA THR A 577 22.09 19.55 -7.12
C THR A 577 23.25 20.47 -7.48
N PHE A 578 23.31 20.89 -8.74
CA PHE A 578 24.36 21.81 -9.22
C PHE A 578 23.73 23.09 -9.72
N LEU A 579 24.29 24.21 -9.27
CA LEU A 579 23.96 25.55 -9.71
C LEU A 579 25.15 26.12 -10.49
N ASP A 580 24.94 26.47 -11.75
CA ASP A 580 25.94 27.03 -12.65
C ASP A 580 26.46 28.37 -12.09
N PRO A 581 27.77 28.66 -12.14
CA PRO A 581 28.30 29.94 -11.65
C PRO A 581 27.68 31.18 -12.32
N ARG A 582 27.10 31.06 -13.51
CA ARG A 582 26.42 32.15 -14.22
C ARG A 582 24.95 32.32 -13.78
N SER A 583 24.41 31.39 -12.97
CA SER A 583 23.03 31.47 -12.50
C SER A 583 22.80 32.72 -11.66
N LYS A 584 21.71 33.42 -11.94
CA LYS A 584 21.27 34.58 -11.14
C LYS A 584 20.74 34.20 -9.77
N LYS A 585 20.44 32.92 -9.55
CA LYS A 585 20.13 32.36 -8.22
C LYS A 585 21.35 32.43 -7.27
N ASN A 586 22.56 32.60 -7.80
CA ASN A 586 23.74 32.88 -7.00
C ASN A 586 23.76 34.28 -6.38
N ASP A 587 23.04 35.24 -6.97
CA ASP A 587 23.10 36.68 -6.53
C ASP A 587 22.54 36.81 -5.10
N ASP A 588 21.60 36.02 -4.69
CA ASP A 588 21.11 35.94 -3.31
C ASP A 588 22.16 35.37 -2.32
N LEU A 589 23.15 34.67 -2.83
CA LEU A 589 24.26 34.09 -2.09
C LEU A 589 25.51 34.97 -2.10
N LEU A 590 25.53 36.00 -2.95
CA LEU A 590 26.69 36.90 -3.20
C LEU A 590 26.70 38.09 -2.25
N GLY A 591 27.08 37.90 -1.01
CA GLY A 591 27.77 38.97 -0.30
C GLY A 591 29.14 39.21 -0.92
N LEU A 592 29.22 40.11 -1.90
CA LEU A 592 30.42 40.91 -2.26
C LEU A 592 31.62 40.27 -3.01
N ASN A 593 31.70 38.97 -3.35
CA ASN A 593 32.83 38.41 -4.13
C ASN A 593 32.41 37.33 -5.09
N ASN A 594 32.45 37.61 -6.41
CA ASN A 594 32.18 36.67 -7.55
C ASN A 594 33.01 35.36 -7.52
N VAL A 595 34.02 35.25 -6.66
CA VAL A 595 34.91 34.08 -6.54
C VAL A 595 34.20 32.81 -5.95
N VAL A 596 32.97 32.94 -5.51
CA VAL A 596 32.22 31.90 -4.82
C VAL A 596 30.96 31.44 -5.58
N SER A 597 30.82 31.95 -6.82
CA SER A 597 29.67 31.58 -7.67
C SER A 597 29.69 30.10 -8.06
N GLY A 598 28.51 29.54 -8.19
CA GLY A 598 28.32 28.09 -8.47
C GLY A 598 28.37 27.25 -7.22
N GLN A 599 27.44 26.31 -7.12
CA GLN A 599 27.29 25.42 -5.97
C GLN A 599 27.01 23.99 -6.43
N LEU A 600 27.60 23.03 -5.73
CA LEU A 600 27.29 21.61 -5.87
C LEU A 600 26.97 21.02 -4.50
N ASP A 601 25.72 20.59 -4.35
CA ASP A 601 25.26 19.86 -3.19
C ASP A 601 25.25 18.36 -3.51
N ILE A 602 25.84 17.57 -2.62
CA ILE A 602 25.83 16.11 -2.70
C ILE A 602 25.22 15.59 -1.41
N VAL A 603 24.17 14.79 -1.52
CA VAL A 603 23.54 14.12 -0.39
C VAL A 603 23.45 12.62 -0.68
N THR A 604 24.08 11.82 0.17
CA THR A 604 23.99 10.36 0.11
C THR A 604 23.26 9.86 1.35
N SER A 605 22.20 9.09 1.13
CA SER A 605 21.38 8.54 2.21
C SER A 605 21.32 7.03 2.09
N ASN A 606 21.45 6.35 3.22
CA ASN A 606 21.27 4.90 3.35
C ASN A 606 20.15 4.62 4.35
N SER A 607 19.39 3.58 4.11
CA SER A 607 18.35 3.13 5.03
C SER A 607 18.33 1.61 5.09
N LEU A 608 18.18 1.08 6.30
CA LEU A 608 17.93 -0.33 6.56
C LEU A 608 16.74 -0.45 7.52
N SER A 609 15.70 -1.14 7.08
CA SER A 609 14.58 -1.47 7.94
C SER A 609 14.29 -2.96 7.92
N TRP A 610 13.79 -3.47 9.04
CA TRP A 610 13.24 -4.81 9.13
C TRP A 610 11.94 -4.81 9.93
N ASP A 611 11.05 -5.73 9.57
CA ASP A 611 9.77 -6.00 10.24
C ASP A 611 9.67 -7.50 10.49
N ALA A 612 9.28 -7.88 11.70
CA ALA A 612 9.04 -9.26 12.09
C ALA A 612 7.67 -9.36 12.75
N THR A 613 6.82 -10.24 12.26
CA THR A 613 5.47 -10.47 12.79
C THR A 613 5.23 -11.96 12.97
N ALA A 614 4.69 -12.35 14.13
CA ALA A 614 4.21 -13.70 14.38
C ALA A 614 2.77 -13.65 14.85
N THR A 615 1.90 -14.46 14.25
CA THR A 615 0.48 -14.55 14.60
C THR A 615 0.04 -16.00 14.72
N LEU A 616 -0.78 -16.27 15.74
CA LEU A 616 -1.46 -17.54 15.94
C LEU A 616 -2.97 -17.30 15.81
N SER A 617 -3.60 -17.96 14.86
CA SER A 617 -5.03 -17.84 14.62
C SER A 617 -5.75 -19.16 14.87
N TYR A 618 -6.96 -19.06 15.43
CA TYR A 618 -7.88 -20.17 15.67
C TYR A 618 -9.22 -19.85 15.00
N ASN A 619 -9.68 -20.71 14.10
CA ASN A 619 -10.92 -20.57 13.36
C ASN A 619 -11.76 -21.83 13.53
N ARG A 620 -12.98 -21.70 14.09
CA ARG A 620 -13.85 -22.86 14.27
C ARG A 620 -15.33 -22.51 14.15
N ASN A 621 -16.03 -23.34 13.39
CA ASN A 621 -17.48 -23.34 13.33
C ASN A 621 -18.03 -24.44 14.24
N ILE A 622 -18.84 -24.07 15.25
CA ILE A 622 -19.51 -24.98 16.19
C ILE A 622 -21.01 -24.76 16.05
N LYS A 623 -21.67 -25.63 15.29
CA LYS A 623 -23.11 -25.50 14.99
C LYS A 623 -23.44 -24.13 14.38
N LYS A 624 -24.04 -23.23 15.16
CA LYS A 624 -24.42 -21.87 14.78
C LYS A 624 -23.40 -20.80 15.19
N HIS A 625 -22.34 -21.19 15.90
CA HIS A 625 -21.31 -20.29 16.39
C HIS A 625 -20.12 -20.33 15.44
N ASN A 626 -19.71 -19.19 14.94
CA ASN A 626 -18.46 -19.01 14.21
C ASN A 626 -17.51 -18.20 15.11
N LEU A 627 -16.35 -18.75 15.38
CA LEU A 627 -15.34 -18.20 16.29
C LEU A 627 -14.04 -18.02 15.52
N ASN A 628 -13.56 -16.78 15.44
CA ASN A 628 -12.25 -16.45 14.92
C ASN A 628 -11.47 -15.71 15.98
N PHE A 629 -10.35 -16.24 16.39
CA PHE A 629 -9.44 -15.66 17.38
C PHE A 629 -8.05 -15.53 16.77
N LEU A 630 -7.40 -14.42 17.01
CA LEU A 630 -6.02 -14.20 16.56
C LEU A 630 -5.27 -13.45 17.65
N VAL A 631 -4.08 -13.94 17.97
CA VAL A 631 -3.09 -13.24 18.77
C VAL A 631 -1.81 -13.08 17.97
N GLY A 632 -1.09 -12.00 18.20
CA GLY A 632 0.15 -11.75 17.48
C GLY A 632 1.06 -10.75 18.17
N ILE A 633 2.31 -10.80 17.76
CA ILE A 633 3.35 -9.84 18.14
C ILE A 633 4.03 -9.34 16.88
N ASN A 634 4.43 -8.08 16.89
CA ASN A 634 5.28 -7.55 15.83
C ASN A 634 6.40 -6.67 16.40
N ALA A 635 7.52 -6.62 15.70
CA ALA A 635 8.64 -5.74 16.02
C ALA A 635 9.19 -5.17 14.73
N THR A 636 9.45 -3.86 14.72
CA THR A 636 10.08 -3.18 13.59
C THR A 636 11.27 -2.37 14.03
N SER A 637 12.25 -2.23 13.16
CA SER A 637 13.36 -1.30 13.37
C SER A 637 13.76 -0.68 12.05
N SER A 638 13.89 0.64 12.05
CA SER A 638 14.39 1.41 10.91
C SER A 638 15.62 2.20 11.35
N THR A 639 16.67 2.13 10.56
CA THR A 639 17.88 2.93 10.72
C THR A 639 18.16 3.65 9.42
N GLY A 640 18.52 4.91 9.51
CA GLY A 640 18.90 5.72 8.37
C GLY A 640 20.13 6.56 8.70
N ASP A 641 21.03 6.71 7.75
CA ASP A 641 22.12 7.65 7.78
C ASP A 641 22.11 8.51 6.53
N SER A 642 22.41 9.78 6.68
CA SER A 642 22.49 10.71 5.57
C SER A 642 23.73 11.58 5.75
N PHE A 643 24.52 11.68 4.69
CA PHE A 643 25.71 12.51 4.60
C PHE A 643 25.54 13.56 3.52
N GLY A 644 25.74 14.83 3.88
CA GLY A 644 25.63 15.97 2.96
C GLY A 644 26.89 16.81 2.94
N ILE A 645 27.26 17.30 1.75
CA ILE A 645 28.39 18.18 1.56
C ILE A 645 28.10 19.17 0.44
N THR A 646 28.45 20.44 0.67
CA THR A 646 28.28 21.54 -0.30
C THR A 646 29.63 22.08 -0.74
N TYR A 647 29.85 22.10 -2.05
CA TYR A 647 31.01 22.73 -2.68
C TYR A 647 30.58 24.03 -3.34
N LYS A 648 31.39 25.06 -3.27
CA LYS A 648 31.18 26.38 -3.91
C LYS A 648 32.41 26.86 -4.71
N GLY A 649 32.16 27.81 -5.63
CA GLY A 649 33.20 28.41 -6.42
C GLY A 649 33.66 27.56 -7.59
N PHE A 650 32.79 27.32 -8.56
CA PHE A 650 33.09 26.56 -9.77
C PHE A 650 33.52 27.46 -10.91
N PRO A 651 34.54 27.08 -11.70
CA PRO A 651 35.05 27.96 -12.78
C PRO A 651 34.10 27.99 -14.00
N SER A 652 33.28 26.94 -14.21
CA SER A 652 32.38 26.85 -15.33
C SER A 652 31.25 25.82 -15.04
N GLY A 653 30.12 25.98 -15.68
CA GLY A 653 29.02 25.01 -15.61
C GLY A 653 29.35 23.64 -16.16
N GLU A 654 30.32 23.53 -17.07
CA GLU A 654 30.80 22.24 -17.60
C GLU A 654 31.66 21.45 -16.60
N LEU A 655 32.18 22.10 -15.59
CA LEU A 655 33.09 21.51 -14.60
C LEU A 655 32.39 21.36 -13.25
N SER A 656 31.37 20.49 -13.20
CA SER A 656 30.51 20.26 -12.04
C SER A 656 30.97 19.12 -11.09
N SER A 657 32.21 18.68 -11.17
CA SER A 657 32.77 17.68 -10.25
C SER A 657 33.29 18.33 -8.97
N PRO A 658 33.27 17.64 -7.79
CA PRO A 658 33.76 18.16 -6.53
C PRO A 658 35.16 18.74 -6.57
N GLY A 659 36.07 18.13 -7.37
CA GLY A 659 37.46 18.56 -7.50
C GLY A 659 37.66 19.93 -8.16
N TYR A 660 36.62 20.51 -8.77
CA TYR A 660 36.65 21.84 -9.38
C TYR A 660 36.05 22.92 -8.47
N GLY A 661 35.43 22.55 -7.34
CA GLY A 661 34.98 23.50 -6.34
C GLY A 661 36.14 24.15 -5.63
N ASN A 662 36.11 25.48 -5.51
CA ASN A 662 37.17 26.26 -4.82
C ASN A 662 37.18 25.99 -3.31
N LYS A 663 36.00 25.78 -2.70
CA LYS A 663 35.90 25.53 -1.26
C LYS A 663 34.70 24.67 -0.91
N VAL A 664 34.78 24.00 0.24
CA VAL A 664 33.63 23.39 0.93
C VAL A 664 32.89 24.50 1.70
N SER A 665 31.59 24.58 1.56
CA SER A 665 30.73 25.56 2.23
C SER A 665 30.20 24.97 3.54
N GLY A 666 30.69 25.45 4.65
CA GLY A 666 30.35 24.92 5.96
C GLY A 666 31.02 23.56 6.26
N LEU A 667 30.61 22.93 7.35
CA LEU A 667 31.01 21.58 7.68
C LEU A 667 30.08 20.57 6.95
N PRO A 668 30.59 19.41 6.53
CA PRO A 668 29.74 18.34 6.05
C PRO A 668 28.67 17.99 7.11
N SER A 669 27.44 17.79 6.66
CA SER A 669 26.35 17.39 7.54
C SER A 669 26.28 15.87 7.64
N ASN A 670 26.05 15.35 8.83
CA ASN A 670 25.73 13.96 9.07
C ASN A 670 24.44 13.88 9.89
N SER A 671 23.54 12.99 9.51
CA SER A 671 22.29 12.77 10.23
C SER A 671 22.05 11.28 10.35
N ASP A 672 21.98 10.80 11.59
CA ASP A 672 21.64 9.42 11.92
C ASP A 672 20.24 9.37 12.53
N SER A 673 19.42 8.45 12.07
CA SER A 673 18.08 8.23 12.61
C SER A 673 17.87 6.75 12.95
N LYS A 674 17.15 6.51 14.05
CA LYS A 674 16.78 5.17 14.47
C LYS A 674 15.42 5.18 15.14
N SER A 675 14.54 4.34 14.62
CA SER A 675 13.21 4.11 15.17
C SER A 675 12.98 2.63 15.43
N ARG A 676 12.29 2.31 16.52
CA ARG A 676 11.89 0.95 16.88
C ARG A 676 10.46 0.95 17.37
N LEU A 677 9.68 -0.01 16.90
CA LEU A 677 8.32 -0.23 17.35
C LEU A 677 8.16 -1.70 17.75
N PHE A 678 7.48 -1.92 18.87
CA PHE A 678 7.00 -3.24 19.30
C PHE A 678 5.50 -3.18 19.51
N GLY A 679 4.79 -4.23 19.10
CA GLY A 679 3.35 -4.33 19.26
C GLY A 679 2.91 -5.74 19.63
N ALA A 680 1.92 -5.84 20.53
CA ALA A 680 1.21 -7.07 20.82
C ALA A 680 -0.28 -6.86 20.53
N LEU A 681 -0.92 -7.80 19.83
CA LEU A 681 -2.31 -7.67 19.42
C LEU A 681 -3.12 -8.93 19.71
N GLY A 682 -4.41 -8.74 19.96
CA GLY A 682 -5.41 -9.78 20.06
C GLY A 682 -6.70 -9.34 19.39
N THR A 683 -7.29 -10.20 18.56
CA THR A 683 -8.59 -9.95 17.93
C THR A 683 -9.51 -11.13 18.11
N PHE A 684 -10.78 -10.85 18.28
CA PHE A 684 -11.83 -11.83 18.42
C PHE A 684 -13.03 -11.42 17.56
N ASN A 685 -13.37 -12.25 16.58
CA ASN A 685 -14.57 -12.11 15.75
C ASN A 685 -15.53 -13.26 16.06
N TYR A 686 -16.76 -12.92 16.35
CA TYR A 686 -17.81 -13.87 16.69
C TYR A 686 -19.05 -13.63 15.86
N SER A 687 -19.63 -14.70 15.35
CA SER A 687 -20.96 -14.63 14.78
C SER A 687 -21.84 -15.79 15.25
N PHE A 688 -23.09 -15.48 15.59
CA PHE A 688 -24.11 -16.44 15.99
C PHE A 688 -25.20 -16.52 14.93
N ASP A 689 -25.40 -17.72 14.36
CA ASP A 689 -26.37 -18.03 13.30
C ASP A 689 -26.23 -17.11 12.05
N ASN A 690 -25.05 -16.50 11.85
CA ASN A 690 -24.81 -15.43 10.88
C ASN A 690 -25.75 -14.23 11.00
N ILE A 691 -26.44 -14.07 12.16
CA ILE A 691 -27.36 -12.97 12.47
C ILE A 691 -26.67 -11.93 13.35
N TYR A 692 -26.17 -12.36 14.51
CA TYR A 692 -25.55 -11.48 15.50
C TYR A 692 -24.03 -11.51 15.32
N LEU A 693 -23.43 -10.35 15.18
CA LEU A 693 -22.00 -10.18 14.92
C LEU A 693 -21.37 -9.35 16.01
N ALA A 694 -20.17 -9.73 16.45
CA ALA A 694 -19.36 -8.98 17.37
C ALA A 694 -17.88 -9.08 17.02
N ASP A 695 -17.20 -7.96 16.99
CA ASP A 695 -15.75 -7.83 16.81
C ASP A 695 -15.14 -7.11 17.99
N VAL A 696 -14.00 -7.60 18.49
CA VAL A 696 -13.19 -6.94 19.51
C VAL A 696 -11.73 -7.04 19.12
N SER A 697 -11.01 -5.93 19.20
CA SER A 697 -9.58 -5.89 18.99
C SER A 697 -8.90 -5.08 20.09
N VAL A 698 -7.79 -5.60 20.57
CA VAL A 698 -6.93 -4.95 21.56
C VAL A 698 -5.50 -4.99 21.06
N ARG A 699 -4.79 -3.88 21.19
CA ARG A 699 -3.40 -3.80 20.83
C ARG A 699 -2.64 -2.94 21.82
N PHE A 700 -1.41 -3.33 22.10
CA PHE A 700 -0.49 -2.61 22.95
C PHE A 700 0.78 -2.31 22.16
N ASP A 701 1.06 -1.03 21.93
CA ASP A 701 2.20 -0.57 21.15
C ASP A 701 3.21 0.18 22.03
N GLY A 702 4.50 -0.04 21.73
CA GLY A 702 5.61 0.73 22.26
C GLY A 702 6.47 1.27 21.14
N ASN A 703 6.81 2.57 21.17
CA ASN A 703 7.65 3.21 20.17
C ASN A 703 8.76 4.04 20.83
N SER A 704 9.98 3.92 20.29
CA SER A 704 11.17 4.60 20.77
C SER A 704 11.20 6.11 20.50
N GLU A 705 10.32 6.63 19.64
CA GLU A 705 10.25 8.05 19.28
C GLU A 705 9.64 8.89 20.39
N PHE A 706 8.75 8.31 21.20
CA PHE A 706 8.06 9.01 22.28
C PHE A 706 8.93 9.33 23.50
N GLY A 707 8.47 10.29 24.27
CA GLY A 707 9.02 10.62 25.58
C GLY A 707 9.08 9.40 26.49
N ALA A 708 10.04 9.39 27.42
CA ALA A 708 10.32 8.24 28.27
C ALA A 708 9.08 7.72 29.05
N ASP A 709 8.18 8.65 29.41
CA ASP A 709 7.01 8.37 30.25
C ASP A 709 5.80 7.90 29.44
N GLN A 710 5.81 8.07 28.09
CA GLN A 710 4.67 7.82 27.20
C GLN A 710 4.97 6.84 26.05
N ARG A 711 6.02 6.03 26.19
CA ARG A 711 6.45 5.10 25.10
C ARG A 711 5.43 4.04 24.75
N PHE A 712 4.63 3.62 25.72
CA PHE A 712 3.67 2.53 25.55
C PHE A 712 2.23 3.03 25.67
N ALA A 713 1.36 2.54 24.77
CA ALA A 713 -0.07 2.88 24.79
C ALA A 713 -0.94 1.68 24.39
N PRO A 714 -2.09 1.50 25.09
CA PRO A 714 -3.12 0.56 24.68
C PRO A 714 -4.07 1.19 23.66
N PHE A 715 -4.47 0.40 22.67
CA PHE A 715 -5.50 0.74 21.69
C PHE A 715 -6.55 -0.36 21.66
N PHE A 716 -7.80 0.00 21.48
CA PHE A 716 -8.90 -0.96 21.44
C PHE A 716 -9.99 -0.55 20.46
N SER A 717 -10.72 -1.53 19.96
CA SER A 717 -11.93 -1.31 19.19
C SER A 717 -12.95 -2.41 19.43
N GLY A 718 -14.22 -2.06 19.25
CA GLY A 718 -15.34 -2.99 19.30
C GLY A 718 -16.33 -2.67 18.18
N GLY A 719 -16.96 -3.70 17.66
CA GLY A 719 -17.99 -3.61 16.65
C GLY A 719 -19.14 -4.57 16.93
N LEU A 720 -20.34 -4.14 16.64
CA LEU A 720 -21.54 -4.96 16.67
C LEU A 720 -22.26 -4.88 15.34
N GLY A 721 -22.87 -5.99 14.92
CA GLY A 721 -23.63 -6.04 13.67
C GLY A 721 -24.82 -6.99 13.75
N LEU A 722 -25.81 -6.70 12.91
CA LEU A 722 -27.01 -7.52 12.73
C LEU A 722 -27.27 -7.77 11.25
N ASN A 723 -27.27 -9.03 10.84
CA ASN A 723 -27.69 -9.48 9.52
C ASN A 723 -29.19 -9.77 9.52
N LEU A 724 -29.99 -8.74 9.32
CA LEU A 724 -31.46 -8.84 9.41
C LEU A 724 -32.05 -9.79 8.36
N HIS A 725 -31.45 -9.88 7.15
CA HIS A 725 -31.89 -10.77 6.09
C HIS A 725 -31.85 -12.26 6.45
N ASN A 726 -31.09 -12.66 7.47
CA ASN A 726 -31.03 -14.05 7.94
C ASN A 726 -32.15 -14.45 8.90
N TYR A 727 -32.97 -13.50 9.38
CA TYR A 727 -34.15 -13.82 10.18
C TYR A 727 -35.21 -14.55 9.35
N LYS A 728 -35.92 -15.50 9.97
CA LYS A 728 -36.96 -16.29 9.28
C LYS A 728 -38.03 -15.43 8.62
N PHE A 729 -38.46 -14.32 9.27
CA PHE A 729 -39.48 -13.42 8.74
C PHE A 729 -38.99 -12.60 7.52
N MET A 730 -37.68 -12.37 7.41
CA MET A 730 -37.11 -11.66 6.26
C MET A 730 -36.96 -12.53 5.03
N LYS A 731 -36.83 -13.85 5.20
CA LYS A 731 -36.72 -14.82 4.09
C LYS A 731 -37.94 -14.91 3.18
N GLN A 732 -39.09 -14.35 3.60
CA GLN A 732 -40.29 -14.21 2.76
C GLN A 732 -40.18 -13.06 1.72
N PHE A 733 -39.19 -12.17 1.85
CA PHE A 733 -38.96 -11.06 0.94
C PHE A 733 -37.85 -11.42 -0.05
N ASP A 734 -38.19 -12.16 -1.12
CA ASP A 734 -37.23 -12.66 -2.12
C ASP A 734 -36.48 -11.57 -2.87
N TRP A 735 -36.90 -10.31 -2.73
CA TRP A 735 -36.26 -9.15 -3.32
C TRP A 735 -35.14 -8.55 -2.44
N MET A 736 -35.03 -8.94 -1.17
CA MET A 736 -34.02 -8.47 -0.21
C MET A 736 -32.94 -9.53 -0.02
N ASP A 737 -31.79 -9.35 -0.67
CA ASP A 737 -30.69 -10.33 -0.61
C ASP A 737 -29.84 -10.12 0.62
N ARG A 738 -29.58 -8.86 0.98
CA ARG A 738 -28.81 -8.49 2.18
C ARG A 738 -29.40 -7.25 2.84
N LEU A 739 -29.51 -7.30 4.14
CA LEU A 739 -29.78 -6.16 4.99
C LEU A 739 -28.99 -6.31 6.26
N LYS A 740 -27.92 -5.48 6.40
CA LYS A 740 -26.99 -5.51 7.52
C LYS A 740 -26.85 -4.13 8.12
N ILE A 741 -27.01 -4.06 9.44
CA ILE A 741 -26.76 -2.88 10.24
C ILE A 741 -25.50 -3.15 11.07
N ARG A 742 -24.61 -2.19 11.17
CA ARG A 742 -23.37 -2.30 11.94
C ARG A 742 -23.00 -0.98 12.62
N GLY A 743 -22.34 -1.10 13.76
CA GLY A 743 -21.78 0.04 14.47
C GLY A 743 -20.44 -0.33 15.09
N THR A 744 -19.46 0.55 14.97
CA THR A 744 -18.12 0.35 15.51
C THR A 744 -17.66 1.58 16.28
N TYR A 745 -16.86 1.34 17.31
CA TYR A 745 -16.13 2.37 18.04
C TYR A 745 -14.75 1.87 18.43
N GLY A 746 -13.76 2.75 18.37
CA GLY A 746 -12.44 2.41 18.85
C GLY A 746 -11.48 3.59 18.85
N ILE A 747 -10.30 3.35 19.41
CA ILE A 747 -9.21 4.30 19.54
C ILE A 747 -8.00 3.72 18.82
N THR A 748 -7.41 4.52 17.91
CA THR A 748 -6.16 4.23 17.21
C THR A 748 -5.13 5.30 17.54
N GLY A 749 -3.85 4.94 17.55
CA GLY A 749 -2.76 5.88 17.81
C GLY A 749 -2.10 6.37 16.53
N LYS A 750 -1.28 7.41 16.65
CA LYS A 750 -0.45 7.93 15.56
C LYS A 750 0.84 8.54 16.11
N VAL A 751 1.90 8.48 15.33
CA VAL A 751 3.16 9.21 15.51
C VAL A 751 3.27 10.25 14.42
N ASP A 752 3.53 11.50 14.78
CA ASP A 752 3.62 12.62 13.81
C ASP A 752 4.82 13.53 14.11
N PHE A 753 5.95 12.92 14.46
CA PHE A 753 7.20 13.65 14.65
C PHE A 753 8.40 12.75 14.38
N SER A 754 9.57 13.38 14.17
CA SER A 754 10.80 12.68 13.82
C SER A 754 11.44 12.02 15.05
N PRO A 755 12.25 10.95 14.84
CA PRO A 755 13.05 10.39 15.93
C PRO A 755 13.84 11.47 16.69
N TYR A 756 13.94 11.31 18.00
CA TYR A 756 14.67 12.17 18.95
C TYR A 756 14.02 13.52 19.29
N GLU A 757 12.92 13.96 18.64
CA GLU A 757 12.25 15.23 18.98
C GLU A 757 11.72 15.28 20.44
N ALA A 758 11.44 14.12 21.03
CA ALA A 758 11.07 14.03 22.44
C ALA A 758 12.26 14.13 23.41
N GLN A 759 13.51 14.12 22.89
CA GLN A 759 14.72 14.07 23.70
C GLN A 759 15.42 15.43 23.74
N THR A 760 16.07 15.72 24.86
CA THR A 760 16.97 16.88 24.98
C THR A 760 18.25 16.60 24.19
N ILE A 761 18.58 17.46 23.24
CA ILE A 761 19.71 17.31 22.32
C ILE A 761 20.76 18.39 22.61
N TYR A 762 22.03 17.94 22.68
CA TYR A 762 23.18 18.82 22.82
C TYR A 762 23.99 18.84 21.54
N LYS A 763 24.47 20.02 21.16
CA LYS A 763 25.42 20.24 20.07
C LYS A 763 26.81 20.42 20.66
N VAL A 764 27.79 19.66 20.18
CA VAL A 764 29.19 19.91 20.47
C VAL A 764 29.62 21.16 19.72
N VAL A 765 30.18 22.12 20.46
CA VAL A 765 30.65 23.42 19.90
C VAL A 765 32.13 23.26 19.61
N THR A 766 32.46 23.12 18.33
CA THR A 766 33.84 22.85 17.90
C THR A 766 34.77 24.08 18.01
N ASP A 767 34.19 25.27 18.11
CA ASP A 767 34.93 26.53 18.16
C ASP A 767 35.21 27.01 19.58
N ASN A 768 34.64 26.36 20.60
CA ASN A 768 34.80 26.71 22.00
C ASN A 768 35.50 25.58 22.77
N TRP A 769 36.71 25.80 23.18
CA TRP A 769 37.51 24.89 23.98
C TRP A 769 37.53 25.28 25.44
N PHE A 770 37.24 24.34 26.33
CA PHE A 770 37.37 24.50 27.76
C PHE A 770 38.60 23.69 28.27
N LYS A 771 39.04 23.93 29.46
CA LYS A 771 40.17 23.17 30.09
C LYS A 771 39.87 21.64 30.07
N THR A 772 38.62 21.24 30.09
CA THR A 772 38.15 19.85 30.12
C THR A 772 37.85 19.27 28.72
N GLY A 773 38.04 20.04 27.65
CA GLY A 773 37.78 19.62 26.26
C GLY A 773 36.83 20.53 25.52
N LEU A 774 36.13 19.99 24.51
CA LEU A 774 35.11 20.72 23.71
C LEU A 774 33.87 21.06 24.53
N GLY A 775 33.31 22.23 24.29
CA GLY A 775 32.06 22.67 24.88
C GLY A 775 30.87 21.97 24.25
N ALA A 776 29.80 21.77 25.03
CA ALA A 776 28.49 21.37 24.52
C ALA A 776 27.44 22.43 24.86
N SER A 777 26.65 22.82 23.90
CA SER A 777 25.50 23.72 24.10
C SER A 777 24.19 22.93 23.92
N LEU A 778 23.18 23.27 24.68
CA LEU A 778 21.85 22.70 24.55
C LEU A 778 21.25 23.16 23.23
N MET A 779 20.89 22.23 22.34
CA MET A 779 20.41 22.53 21.00
C MET A 779 18.87 22.49 20.91
N ALA A 780 18.26 21.51 21.55
CA ALA A 780 16.81 21.35 21.56
C ALA A 780 16.33 20.89 22.93
N LEU A 781 15.18 21.41 23.33
CA LEU A 781 14.51 21.03 24.59
C LEU A 781 13.59 19.86 24.32
N GLY A 782 13.86 18.73 25.01
CA GLY A 782 13.02 17.54 24.93
C GLY A 782 11.77 17.62 25.80
N ASN A 783 10.79 16.80 25.49
CA ASN A 783 9.57 16.63 26.27
C ASN A 783 9.36 15.13 26.62
N ASN A 784 9.68 14.76 27.86
CA ASN A 784 9.51 13.39 28.34
C ASN A 784 8.03 12.94 28.38
N GLY A 785 7.11 13.90 28.47
CA GLY A 785 5.65 13.69 28.43
C GLY A 785 5.08 13.61 27.01
N LEU A 786 5.89 13.80 25.96
CA LEU A 786 5.42 13.75 24.58
C LEU A 786 4.89 12.35 24.24
N GLY A 787 3.60 12.27 23.96
CA GLY A 787 2.87 11.03 23.83
C GLY A 787 2.14 10.87 22.51
N TRP A 788 1.39 9.79 22.43
CA TRP A 788 0.62 9.38 21.26
C TRP A 788 -0.52 10.35 20.95
N GLU A 789 -0.63 10.73 19.68
CA GLU A 789 -1.88 11.26 19.15
C GLU A 789 -2.92 10.15 19.15
N LYS A 790 -4.13 10.44 19.63
CA LYS A 790 -5.22 9.46 19.75
C LYS A 790 -6.38 9.85 18.85
N THR A 791 -6.82 8.93 18.02
CA THR A 791 -7.97 9.12 17.15
C THR A 791 -9.13 8.24 17.61
N HIS A 792 -10.20 8.88 18.07
CA HIS A 792 -11.48 8.25 18.42
C HIS A 792 -12.33 8.16 17.15
N ASN A 793 -12.61 6.95 16.72
CA ASN A 793 -13.42 6.65 15.55
C ASN A 793 -14.75 6.02 15.97
N MET A 794 -15.86 6.56 15.48
CA MET A 794 -17.20 5.99 15.54
C MET A 794 -17.73 5.86 14.12
N ASP A 795 -18.26 4.70 13.76
CA ASP A 795 -18.87 4.43 12.45
C ASP A 795 -20.22 3.70 12.64
N LEU A 796 -21.24 4.14 11.91
CA LEU A 796 -22.55 3.50 11.79
C LEU A 796 -22.79 3.19 10.32
N GLY A 797 -23.03 1.93 9.99
CA GLY A 797 -23.19 1.48 8.61
C GLY A 797 -24.46 0.71 8.35
N LEU A 798 -24.95 0.82 7.13
CA LEU A 798 -26.07 0.08 6.57
C LEU A 798 -25.68 -0.46 5.20
N ASP A 799 -25.70 -1.79 5.05
CA ASP A 799 -25.43 -2.47 3.79
C ASP A 799 -26.69 -3.15 3.29
N VAL A 800 -27.13 -2.83 2.07
CA VAL A 800 -28.36 -3.31 1.46
C VAL A 800 -28.10 -3.83 0.07
N ASP A 801 -28.48 -5.09 -0.20
CA ASP A 801 -28.47 -5.67 -1.54
C ASP A 801 -29.89 -6.12 -1.87
N MET A 802 -30.37 -5.81 -3.05
CA MET A 802 -31.75 -6.07 -3.47
C MET A 802 -31.81 -6.64 -4.89
N PHE A 803 -32.92 -7.37 -5.17
CA PHE A 803 -33.27 -7.86 -6.49
C PHE A 803 -32.18 -8.77 -7.11
N LYS A 804 -31.65 -9.72 -6.31
CA LYS A 804 -30.58 -10.67 -6.69
C LYS A 804 -29.30 -9.97 -7.13
N GLY A 805 -28.92 -8.91 -6.38
CA GLY A 805 -27.73 -8.13 -6.63
C GLY A 805 -27.84 -7.08 -7.75
N LEU A 806 -29.06 -6.84 -8.26
CA LEU A 806 -29.29 -5.77 -9.23
C LEU A 806 -28.97 -4.40 -8.61
N LEU A 807 -29.32 -4.17 -7.35
CA LEU A 807 -29.05 -2.93 -6.63
C LEU A 807 -28.33 -3.21 -5.33
N GLN A 808 -27.19 -2.59 -5.16
CA GLN A 808 -26.34 -2.65 -3.97
C GLN A 808 -26.14 -1.23 -3.42
N MET A 809 -26.34 -1.04 -2.14
CA MET A 809 -26.17 0.24 -1.46
C MET A 809 -25.37 0.03 -0.18
N ASN A 810 -24.32 0.83 0.01
CA ASN A 810 -23.60 0.94 1.26
C ASN A 810 -23.71 2.38 1.75
N PHE A 811 -24.14 2.55 2.97
CA PHE A 811 -24.23 3.84 3.67
C PHE A 811 -23.38 3.78 4.92
N SER A 812 -22.58 4.83 5.18
CA SER A 812 -21.84 5.00 6.43
C SER A 812 -21.93 6.44 6.93
N TYR A 813 -22.17 6.59 8.21
CA TYR A 813 -21.97 7.81 8.96
C TYR A 813 -20.79 7.64 9.89
N TYR A 814 -19.83 8.55 9.87
CA TYR A 814 -18.65 8.48 10.70
C TYR A 814 -18.38 9.78 11.46
N ARG A 815 -17.72 9.61 12.63
CA ARG A 815 -17.14 10.70 13.41
C ARG A 815 -15.75 10.28 13.87
N LYS A 816 -14.74 11.03 13.44
CA LYS A 816 -13.33 10.81 13.72
C LYS A 816 -12.80 12.04 14.47
N LYS A 817 -12.46 11.91 15.76
CA LYS A 817 -11.88 12.98 16.58
C LYS A 817 -10.45 12.62 16.93
N THR A 818 -9.48 13.38 16.44
CA THR A 818 -8.06 13.24 16.83
C THR A 818 -7.77 14.24 17.94
N VAL A 819 -7.29 13.74 19.06
CA VAL A 819 -6.90 14.51 20.24
C VAL A 819 -5.40 14.34 20.49
N ASP A 820 -4.86 15.16 21.37
CA ASP A 820 -3.43 15.14 21.74
C ASP A 820 -2.50 15.33 20.52
N LEU A 821 -2.93 16.12 19.52
CA LEU A 821 -2.13 16.40 18.33
C LEU A 821 -0.80 17.05 18.74
N VAL A 822 0.29 16.53 18.22
CA VAL A 822 1.63 17.05 18.45
C VAL A 822 1.84 18.33 17.63
N ASN A 823 2.16 19.39 18.32
CA ASN A 823 2.42 20.67 17.67
C ASN A 823 3.60 21.40 18.35
N SER A 824 4.19 22.35 17.64
CA SER A 824 5.24 23.20 18.19
C SER A 824 4.63 24.29 19.06
N VAL A 825 5.12 24.41 20.30
CA VAL A 825 4.81 25.50 21.24
C VAL A 825 5.93 26.51 21.14
N THR A 826 5.59 27.75 20.79
CA THR A 826 6.57 28.86 20.78
C THR A 826 6.97 29.20 22.22
N LEU A 827 8.26 29.32 22.48
CA LEU A 827 8.80 29.70 23.78
C LEU A 827 9.22 31.15 23.79
N PRO A 828 9.21 31.82 24.95
CA PRO A 828 9.79 33.16 25.11
C PRO A 828 11.28 33.12 24.75
N SER A 829 11.78 34.17 24.05
CA SER A 829 13.21 34.27 23.64
C SER A 829 14.19 34.21 24.83
N SER A 830 13.70 34.56 26.04
CA SER A 830 14.49 34.47 27.29
C SER A 830 14.85 33.02 27.68
N THR A 831 14.18 31.99 27.13
CA THR A 831 14.53 30.58 27.35
C THR A 831 15.71 30.10 26.50
N GLY A 832 16.12 30.87 25.49
CA GLY A 832 17.15 30.50 24.52
C GLY A 832 16.64 29.54 23.43
N PHE A 833 15.36 29.18 23.42
CA PHE A 833 14.73 28.29 22.46
C PHE A 833 13.56 28.97 21.76
N THR A 834 13.33 28.60 20.51
CA THR A 834 12.20 29.11 19.74
C THR A 834 10.92 28.33 20.00
N SER A 835 11.02 27.03 20.15
CA SER A 835 9.86 26.14 20.36
C SER A 835 10.26 24.79 20.95
N TYR A 836 9.27 24.04 21.45
CA TYR A 836 9.35 22.62 21.78
C TYR A 836 8.06 21.92 21.32
N LYS A 837 8.07 20.58 21.24
CA LYS A 837 6.90 19.79 20.85
C LYS A 837 6.05 19.41 22.07
N ASP A 838 4.72 19.52 21.91
CA ASP A 838 3.76 19.13 22.94
C ASP A 838 2.42 18.63 22.34
N ASN A 839 1.65 17.86 23.11
CA ASN A 839 0.34 17.31 22.75
C ASN A 839 -0.79 18.29 23.06
N ILE A 840 -1.16 19.18 22.13
CA ILE A 840 -2.01 20.35 22.43
C ILE A 840 -3.11 20.68 21.42
N GLY A 841 -3.33 19.89 20.42
CA GLY A 841 -4.32 20.14 19.38
C GLY A 841 -5.45 19.14 19.32
N GLU A 842 -6.60 19.55 18.76
CA GLU A 842 -7.69 18.62 18.48
C GLU A 842 -8.36 18.98 17.14
N VAL A 843 -8.61 17.95 16.32
CA VAL A 843 -9.32 18.08 15.04
C VAL A 843 -10.42 17.02 14.95
N MET A 844 -11.57 17.41 14.44
CA MET A 844 -12.72 16.53 14.23
C MET A 844 -13.10 16.50 12.75
N ASN A 845 -13.26 15.29 12.22
CA ASN A 845 -13.90 15.02 10.96
C ASN A 845 -15.19 14.25 11.18
N LYS A 846 -16.28 14.66 10.58
CA LYS A 846 -17.55 13.92 10.55
C LYS A 846 -18.13 13.95 9.15
N GLY A 847 -18.79 12.87 8.76
CA GLY A 847 -19.31 12.82 7.40
C GLY A 847 -20.20 11.64 7.11
N VAL A 848 -20.71 11.64 5.90
CA VAL A 848 -21.53 10.57 5.33
C VAL A 848 -20.91 10.09 4.04
N GLU A 849 -21.00 8.78 3.81
CA GLU A 849 -20.58 8.11 2.58
C GLU A 849 -21.74 7.28 2.05
N ILE A 850 -22.00 7.37 0.76
CA ILE A 850 -23.02 6.60 0.05
C ILE A 850 -22.36 5.99 -1.17
N GLN A 851 -22.48 4.69 -1.32
CA GLN A 851 -22.06 3.96 -2.52
C GLN A 851 -23.28 3.22 -3.07
N LEU A 852 -23.57 3.46 -4.33
CA LEU A 852 -24.64 2.80 -5.06
C LEU A 852 -24.03 2.06 -6.24
N ARG A 853 -24.44 0.82 -6.43
CA ARG A 853 -24.07 0.03 -7.60
C ARG A 853 -25.31 -0.69 -8.12
N SER A 854 -25.53 -0.61 -9.42
CA SER A 854 -26.59 -1.34 -10.11
C SER A 854 -25.98 -2.17 -11.26
N ASN A 855 -26.17 -3.47 -11.22
CA ASN A 855 -25.79 -4.38 -12.30
C ASN A 855 -26.99 -4.52 -13.24
N ILE A 856 -27.17 -3.57 -14.15
CA ILE A 856 -28.38 -3.43 -15.00
C ILE A 856 -28.51 -4.61 -15.95
N LEU A 857 -27.39 -5.08 -16.50
CA LEU A 857 -27.40 -6.18 -17.45
C LEU A 857 -26.20 -7.09 -17.15
N ASN A 858 -26.48 -8.38 -17.01
CA ASN A 858 -25.46 -9.41 -16.84
C ASN A 858 -25.87 -10.62 -17.68
N THR A 859 -25.43 -10.64 -18.93
CA THR A 859 -25.68 -11.71 -19.89
C THR A 859 -24.34 -12.36 -20.27
N LYS A 860 -24.38 -13.40 -21.10
CA LYS A 860 -23.16 -14.06 -21.59
C LYS A 860 -22.24 -13.10 -22.38
N ASP A 861 -22.83 -12.15 -23.14
CA ASP A 861 -22.11 -11.28 -24.07
C ASP A 861 -22.01 -9.84 -23.59
N TRP A 862 -22.88 -9.42 -22.63
CA TRP A 862 -22.94 -8.05 -22.14
C TRP A 862 -22.97 -7.99 -20.61
N PHE A 863 -22.11 -7.18 -20.06
CA PHE A 863 -22.14 -6.78 -18.66
C PHE A 863 -22.22 -5.25 -18.58
N VAL A 864 -23.31 -4.74 -18.00
CA VAL A 864 -23.52 -3.30 -17.78
C VAL A 864 -23.79 -3.06 -16.31
N ALA A 865 -22.87 -2.35 -15.67
CA ALA A 865 -23.01 -1.89 -14.29
C ALA A 865 -22.87 -0.37 -14.24
N VAL A 866 -23.73 0.25 -13.43
CA VAL A 866 -23.65 1.69 -13.12
C VAL A 866 -23.38 1.83 -11.64
N PHE A 867 -22.42 2.67 -11.28
CA PHE A 867 -22.13 3.00 -9.89
C PHE A 867 -22.08 4.51 -9.68
N ALA A 868 -22.51 4.93 -8.50
CA ALA A 868 -22.45 6.31 -8.06
C ALA A 868 -21.94 6.35 -6.62
N ASN A 869 -20.96 7.19 -6.37
CA ASN A 869 -20.33 7.34 -5.07
C ASN A 869 -20.42 8.79 -4.61
N MET A 870 -20.78 8.98 -3.35
CA MET A 870 -20.87 10.29 -2.72
C MET A 870 -20.20 10.24 -1.35
N ALA A 871 -19.37 11.23 -1.05
CA ALA A 871 -18.83 11.46 0.28
C ALA A 871 -18.91 12.94 0.63
N HIS A 872 -19.37 13.23 1.83
CA HIS A 872 -19.31 14.55 2.42
C HIS A 872 -18.53 14.48 3.73
N ASN A 873 -17.57 15.37 3.93
CA ASN A 873 -16.76 15.46 5.14
C ASN A 873 -16.74 16.91 5.64
N GLU A 874 -17.07 17.11 6.88
CA GLU A 874 -16.91 18.39 7.61
C GLU A 874 -15.67 18.25 8.51
N ASN A 875 -14.64 19.06 8.23
CA ASN A 875 -13.43 19.15 9.04
C ASN A 875 -13.52 20.35 9.97
N LYS A 876 -13.17 20.19 11.25
CA LYS A 876 -13.24 21.25 12.24
C LYS A 876 -12.10 21.15 13.24
N ILE A 877 -11.38 22.25 13.44
CA ILE A 877 -10.41 22.41 14.51
C ILE A 877 -11.20 22.66 15.80
N THR A 878 -11.11 21.75 16.76
CA THR A 878 -11.85 21.88 18.03
C THR A 878 -11.03 22.49 19.15
N LYS A 879 -9.69 22.41 19.05
CA LYS A 879 -8.76 23.01 20.01
C LYS A 879 -7.43 23.34 19.37
N ILE A 880 -6.87 24.49 19.67
CA ILE A 880 -5.50 24.90 19.34
C ILE A 880 -4.73 25.29 20.61
N SER A 881 -3.41 25.40 20.51
CA SER A 881 -2.55 25.83 21.61
C SER A 881 -2.77 27.30 21.94
N ASP A 882 -2.51 27.67 23.20
CA ASP A 882 -2.59 29.07 23.63
C ASP A 882 -1.52 29.93 22.93
N SER A 883 -0.34 29.35 22.62
CA SER A 883 0.68 30.02 21.82
C SER A 883 0.22 30.31 20.39
N LEU A 884 -0.55 29.42 19.78
CA LEU A 884 -1.11 29.64 18.44
C LEU A 884 -2.25 30.68 18.50
N LYS A 885 -3.06 30.70 19.58
CA LYS A 885 -4.06 31.76 19.82
C LYS A 885 -3.39 33.13 19.92
N GLU A 886 -2.28 33.24 20.67
CA GLU A 886 -1.53 34.48 20.82
C GLU A 886 -0.84 34.92 19.52
N TYR A 887 -0.33 33.94 18.72
CA TYR A 887 0.18 34.23 17.39
C TYR A 887 -0.92 34.80 16.49
N ASN A 888 -2.08 34.16 16.45
CA ASN A 888 -3.23 34.65 15.67
C ASN A 888 -3.63 36.08 16.07
N LYS A 889 -3.66 36.37 17.38
CA LYS A 889 -3.96 37.70 17.92
C LYS A 889 -2.94 38.71 17.43
N ARG A 890 -1.65 38.43 17.52
CA ARG A 890 -0.58 39.33 17.04
C ARG A 890 -0.67 39.59 15.54
N VAL A 891 -0.98 38.56 14.77
CA VAL A 891 -1.19 38.67 13.33
C VAL A 891 -2.38 39.59 13.05
N GLN A 892 -3.52 39.36 13.71
CA GLN A 892 -4.70 40.21 13.58
C GLN A 892 -4.42 41.66 13.99
N GLU A 893 -3.73 41.88 15.09
CA GLU A 893 -3.34 43.25 15.55
C GLU A 893 -2.38 43.94 14.58
N LYS A 894 -1.47 43.19 13.97
CA LYS A 894 -0.58 43.74 12.94
C LYS A 894 -1.39 44.18 11.71
N TYR A 895 -2.38 43.44 11.30
CA TYR A 895 -3.24 43.76 10.14
C TYR A 895 -4.30 44.80 10.43
N ALA A 896 -4.89 44.80 11.63
CA ALA A 896 -5.80 45.88 12.05
C ALA A 896 -5.11 47.27 12.06
N LYS A 897 -3.78 47.32 12.28
CA LYS A 897 -3.00 48.55 12.15
C LYS A 897 -2.72 48.95 10.71
N TYR A 898 -2.84 48.03 9.76
CA TYR A 898 -2.64 48.26 8.33
C TYR A 898 -3.75 49.14 7.72
N ASP A 899 -4.97 49.03 8.24
CA ASP A 899 -6.14 49.79 7.80
C ASP A 899 -6.07 51.28 8.20
N SER A 900 -5.07 51.65 9.00
CA SER A 900 -4.88 53.03 9.46
C SER A 900 -3.93 53.91 8.61
N GLY A 901 -3.54 53.44 7.40
CA GLY A 901 -2.78 54.24 6.42
C GLY A 901 -1.33 54.58 6.77
N LYS A 902 -0.72 53.79 7.65
CA LYS A 902 0.69 53.93 8.07
C LYS A 902 1.56 52.69 7.87
N GLY A 903 1.31 51.90 6.87
CA GLY A 903 2.10 50.68 6.55
C GLY A 903 2.91 50.85 5.26
N ASP A 904 4.15 50.39 5.25
CA ASP A 904 5.14 50.51 4.16
C ASP A 904 4.83 49.70 2.87
N SER A 905 3.70 49.03 2.73
CA SER A 905 3.35 48.41 1.47
C SER A 905 1.84 48.29 1.25
N LYS A 906 1.40 48.59 0.03
CA LYS A 906 0.02 48.41 -0.47
C LYS A 906 -0.38 46.97 -0.65
N TYR A 907 0.44 46.03 -0.29
CA TYR A 907 0.25 44.61 -0.52
C TYR A 907 0.22 43.84 0.80
N SER A 908 -0.89 43.09 1.03
CA SER A 908 -0.99 42.19 2.17
C SER A 908 -0.32 40.87 1.83
N GLU A 909 0.61 40.42 2.66
CA GLU A 909 1.09 39.03 2.62
C GLU A 909 -0.01 38.10 3.11
N THR A 910 -0.16 36.92 2.47
CA THR A 910 -1.07 35.89 2.94
C THR A 910 -0.50 35.18 4.16
N TYR A 911 -1.30 34.99 5.19
CA TYR A 911 -0.89 34.31 6.41
C TYR A 911 -1.69 33.02 6.59
N LEU A 912 -0.99 31.98 7.03
CA LEU A 912 -1.65 30.78 7.49
C LEU A 912 -2.18 31.01 8.91
N GLN A 913 -3.49 30.89 9.09
CA GLN A 913 -4.13 31.03 10.37
C GLN A 913 -5.03 29.83 10.68
N TYR A 914 -4.79 29.19 11.81
CA TYR A 914 -5.67 28.14 12.33
C TYR A 914 -6.50 28.69 13.48
N VAL A 915 -7.82 28.56 13.36
CA VAL A 915 -8.77 29.09 14.35
C VAL A 915 -9.70 27.99 14.84
N GLU A 916 -9.98 27.98 16.15
CA GLU A 916 -10.98 27.08 16.72
C GLU A 916 -12.33 27.31 16.05
N GLY A 917 -12.99 26.24 15.61
CA GLY A 917 -14.23 26.32 14.86
C GLY A 917 -14.07 26.37 13.35
N GLY A 918 -12.88 26.76 12.85
CA GLY A 918 -12.54 26.74 11.43
C GLY A 918 -12.14 25.32 10.94
N SER A 919 -12.02 25.18 9.62
CA SER A 919 -11.47 23.99 8.98
C SER A 919 -9.96 24.16 8.76
N LEU A 920 -9.22 23.04 8.61
CA LEU A 920 -7.82 23.04 8.17
C LEU A 920 -7.62 23.64 6.76
N THR A 921 -8.71 23.80 6.01
CA THR A 921 -8.72 24.35 4.64
C THR A 921 -9.53 25.65 4.53
N SER A 922 -9.87 26.28 5.66
CA SER A 922 -10.58 27.57 5.65
C SER A 922 -9.71 28.69 5.11
N ILE A 923 -10.25 29.48 4.19
CA ILE A 923 -9.66 30.73 3.71
C ILE A 923 -10.39 31.86 4.43
N PHE A 924 -9.61 32.75 5.07
CA PHE A 924 -10.14 33.93 5.73
C PHE A 924 -9.86 35.13 4.85
N TRP A 925 -10.89 35.94 4.62
CA TRP A 925 -10.77 37.30 4.02
C TRP A 925 -10.70 38.34 5.15
N CYS A 926 -9.74 39.27 5.05
CA CYS A 926 -9.67 40.43 5.92
C CYS A 926 -10.43 41.56 5.28
#